data_0a07bc99b6f19e0dafe6970825d145be
#
_entry.id   0a07bc99b6f19e0dafe6970825d145be
#
_cell.length_a   1.000
_cell.length_b   1.000
_cell.length_c   1.000
_cell.angle_alpha   90.00
_cell.angle_beta   90.00
_cell.angle_gamma   90.00
#
_symmetry.space_group_name_H-M   'P 1'
#
loop_
_entity.id
_entity.type
_entity.pdbx_description
1 polymer ?
#
loop_
_entity_poly.entity_id
_entity_poly.type
_entity_poly.pdbx_seq_one_letter_code
_entity_poly.pdbx_strand_id
1 'polypeptide(L)'
;MGFCYQKNFSNPTLPVDEAQFYALVRAEKWNENIDKYRETGDAALKRKLPAFIFQATFDETTSPKGKKGAWRKQAATRLTGLVVMDLDHVENPLSLYQGWIEKGLDLKALGIVLIYISPSGKGLKIVFKARLDWGNLIDNQHAMAKILGDDVEPDEACKDSSRMSYICKESDILYIDKELFTYENKEYGERYDALYRDGHSQATREVLDKPSGRSISDRLLPQGRKKAERSTTLDMTAPQMSSRLSVANVSSRLSGAHGEISSAAGGDSSTTLGMTEGGVLGMTEGGALGMTTGREEKTFKGIPYEEIIDEWWKINGGVPQEGERNVKLYQLAVSLRAICDNNKQLVYNVLPRLGLDNLEVERIVESACKETPKGLSKAMQEVLATLMPKKPEAPTEREIDQWLWDWGEQIEGLFGDFPLLKDICKGLKKNQYVAALFVAGGFMMTLMTRCTYSFYHRPEEQRRLNCEVQIIGDPASGKSFATRLYKQLIAPIIAADRVGKEAINAYREQMKTKGANKEKPKKPKVVIRVHPARTSNAQFIQDMVNAVEDVDGEKMQLHMLTFDTELDNTLRVQKGGSWMDKESLELKAFHNEEDGQFYSNMDSVVENFIVTWNYIYTGTPLALKAKINERNFGSGLATRLTCIPLPPTNFEMISRESTKDAESDNRLKEWGEKLDKMKGVLTLGKIVDELYDWTARRMEDAKEDNSKAEEMLLKRCAYHGINFAAPFIVMRHWDKIRQDGPYFCGEFDTDAIDWKLAELIVNIQYACQRHYFLALAEKYFDDQMKEISVNAHRNSKTIDNFNRLPDEFTVEDVMQCFAIGKENIARVKISRLIKDNFVEKIGEFPENGSSKAVYQKTGLIMR
;
A
#
# COMPACT_ATOMS: atom_id res chain seq x y z
N MET A 1 34.09 -0.65 -25.48
CA MET A 1 34.35 -0.17 -24.10
C MET A 1 33.50 -0.99 -23.15
N GLY A 2 34.11 -1.64 -22.19
CA GLY A 2 33.46 -2.54 -21.28
C GLY A 2 32.13 -2.07 -20.67
N PHE A 3 32.09 -1.81 -19.39
CA PHE A 3 30.90 -1.41 -18.63
C PHE A 3 31.09 -0.01 -18.03
N CYS A 4 30.08 0.51 -17.35
CA CYS A 4 30.10 1.81 -16.72
C CYS A 4 29.74 1.77 -15.23
N TYR A 5 29.96 2.88 -14.52
CA TYR A 5 29.51 3.05 -13.14
C TYR A 5 28.78 4.37 -12.97
N GLN A 6 27.97 4.45 -11.94
CA GLN A 6 27.28 5.67 -11.51
C GLN A 6 27.62 5.97 -10.05
N LYS A 7 28.12 7.19 -9.79
CA LYS A 7 28.51 7.60 -8.44
C LYS A 7 27.30 7.78 -7.52
N ASN A 8 26.22 8.29 -8.05
CA ASN A 8 24.90 8.41 -7.44
C ASN A 8 23.86 8.76 -8.53
N PHE A 9 22.57 8.73 -8.19
CA PHE A 9 21.46 9.00 -9.11
C PHE A 9 21.50 10.40 -9.78
N SER A 10 22.23 11.36 -9.20
CA SER A 10 22.31 12.73 -9.72
C SER A 10 23.49 12.94 -10.66
N ASN A 11 24.27 11.91 -10.97
CA ASN A 11 25.42 11.98 -11.86
C ASN A 11 25.19 11.14 -13.12
N PRO A 12 25.75 11.54 -14.28
CA PRO A 12 25.81 10.65 -15.44
C PRO A 12 26.70 9.44 -15.13
N THR A 13 26.56 8.41 -15.92
CA THR A 13 27.45 7.23 -15.88
C THR A 13 28.81 7.58 -16.48
N LEU A 14 29.84 6.91 -16.03
CA LEU A 14 31.22 7.02 -16.50
C LEU A 14 31.72 5.63 -16.86
N PRO A 15 32.55 5.49 -17.92
CA PRO A 15 33.17 4.21 -18.27
C PRO A 15 34.11 3.73 -17.17
N VAL A 16 34.27 2.43 -17.07
CA VAL A 16 35.16 1.77 -16.08
C VAL A 16 36.25 1.02 -16.80
N ASP A 17 37.47 1.37 -16.52
CA ASP A 17 38.67 0.58 -16.82
C ASP A 17 39.18 -0.16 -15.56
N GLU A 18 40.23 -0.97 -15.72
CA GLU A 18 40.81 -1.72 -14.60
C GLU A 18 41.27 -0.80 -13.47
N ALA A 19 41.90 0.34 -13.78
CA ALA A 19 42.39 1.27 -12.75
C ALA A 19 41.23 1.93 -11.99
N GLN A 20 40.19 2.36 -12.70
CA GLN A 20 38.97 2.94 -12.09
C GLN A 20 38.20 1.93 -11.24
N PHE A 21 38.12 0.67 -11.67
CA PHE A 21 37.49 -0.40 -10.92
C PHE A 21 38.17 -0.59 -9.56
N TYR A 22 39.50 -0.79 -9.58
CA TYR A 22 40.26 -0.96 -8.35
C TYR A 22 40.29 0.29 -7.47
N ALA A 23 40.28 1.49 -8.06
CA ALA A 23 40.13 2.72 -7.29
C ALA A 23 38.82 2.80 -6.53
N LEU A 24 37.72 2.26 -7.07
CA LEU A 24 36.42 2.24 -6.42
C LEU A 24 36.34 1.20 -5.29
N VAL A 25 36.81 -0.04 -5.51
CA VAL A 25 36.71 -1.13 -4.53
C VAL A 25 37.73 -1.01 -3.38
N ARG A 26 38.84 -0.28 -3.61
CA ARG A 26 39.87 0.01 -2.59
C ARG A 26 39.58 1.28 -1.79
N ALA A 27 38.67 2.13 -2.21
CA ALA A 27 38.41 3.40 -1.57
C ALA A 27 37.92 3.22 -0.11
N GLU A 28 38.71 3.66 0.85
CA GLU A 28 38.49 3.53 2.29
C GLU A 28 37.10 4.03 2.70
N LYS A 29 36.73 5.20 2.22
CA LYS A 29 35.41 5.80 2.46
C LYS A 29 34.23 4.87 2.12
N TRP A 30 34.32 4.11 1.03
CA TRP A 30 33.26 3.20 0.63
C TRP A 30 33.33 1.90 1.42
N ASN A 31 34.53 1.43 1.75
CA ASN A 31 34.75 0.26 2.56
C ASN A 31 34.19 0.46 3.98
N GLU A 32 34.44 1.62 4.59
CA GLU A 32 33.81 1.98 5.88
C GLU A 32 32.26 1.98 5.81
N ASN A 33 31.67 2.49 4.74
CA ASN A 33 30.22 2.47 4.57
C ASN A 33 29.67 1.06 4.43
N ILE A 34 30.40 0.15 3.76
CA ILE A 34 30.03 -1.26 3.64
C ILE A 34 30.10 -1.94 5.01
N ASP A 35 31.15 -1.70 5.78
CA ASP A 35 31.31 -2.27 7.11
C ASP A 35 30.20 -1.81 8.06
N LYS A 36 29.98 -0.51 8.15
CA LYS A 36 28.90 0.07 8.93
C LYS A 36 27.52 -0.46 8.49
N TYR A 37 27.32 -0.67 7.18
CA TYR A 37 26.09 -1.27 6.69
C TYR A 37 25.93 -2.73 7.14
N ARG A 38 27.00 -3.51 7.14
CA ARG A 38 26.98 -4.90 7.62
C ARG A 38 26.69 -4.99 9.12
N GLU A 39 27.19 -4.03 9.90
CA GLU A 39 26.97 -3.96 11.34
C GLU A 39 25.56 -3.47 11.72
N THR A 40 25.10 -2.43 11.07
CA THR A 40 23.86 -1.71 11.47
C THR A 40 22.61 -2.10 10.69
N GLY A 41 22.78 -2.67 9.49
CA GLY A 41 21.66 -2.91 8.56
C GLY A 41 21.07 -1.63 7.91
N ASP A 42 21.67 -0.44 8.14
CA ASP A 42 21.14 0.83 7.64
C ASP A 42 21.23 0.92 6.11
N ALA A 43 20.07 0.77 5.45
CA ALA A 43 19.94 0.86 4.00
C ALA A 43 20.37 2.23 3.42
N ALA A 44 20.45 3.29 4.24
CA ALA A 44 20.90 4.60 3.77
C ALA A 44 22.41 4.60 3.46
N LEU A 45 23.21 3.79 4.17
CA LEU A 45 24.63 3.60 3.91
C LEU A 45 24.86 2.89 2.58
N LYS A 46 24.07 1.82 2.29
CA LYS A 46 24.11 1.11 1.01
C LYS A 46 23.77 2.05 -0.17
N ARG A 47 22.78 2.91 -0.02
CA ARG A 47 22.37 3.87 -1.09
C ARG A 47 23.40 4.96 -1.40
N LYS A 48 24.37 5.18 -0.52
CA LYS A 48 25.47 6.13 -0.72
C LYS A 48 26.61 5.54 -1.55
N LEU A 49 26.64 4.21 -1.72
CA LEU A 49 27.68 3.53 -2.49
C LEU A 49 27.54 3.82 -3.98
N PRO A 50 28.64 3.97 -4.73
CA PRO A 50 28.63 3.90 -6.18
C PRO A 50 28.14 2.52 -6.64
N ALA A 51 27.68 2.44 -7.89
CA ALA A 51 27.23 1.18 -8.45
C ALA A 51 27.77 0.99 -9.88
N PHE A 52 28.18 -0.23 -10.18
CA PHE A 52 28.51 -0.69 -11.52
C PHE A 52 27.23 -1.00 -12.31
N ILE A 53 27.30 -0.81 -13.61
CA ILE A 53 26.26 -1.22 -14.56
C ILE A 53 26.99 -2.05 -15.62
N PHE A 54 26.91 -3.37 -15.46
CA PHE A 54 27.65 -4.30 -16.31
C PHE A 54 26.96 -4.55 -17.66
N GLN A 55 25.64 -4.61 -17.65
CA GLN A 55 24.85 -5.05 -18.82
C GLN A 55 24.70 -3.99 -19.90
N ALA A 56 24.89 -2.71 -19.54
CA ALA A 56 24.70 -1.62 -20.49
C ALA A 56 25.65 -0.44 -20.27
N THR A 57 25.90 0.29 -21.34
CA THR A 57 26.35 1.69 -21.38
C THR A 57 25.23 2.56 -21.93
N PHE A 58 25.40 3.87 -21.93
CA PHE A 58 24.33 4.81 -22.32
C PHE A 58 24.86 5.86 -23.31
N ASP A 59 24.06 6.15 -24.33
CA ASP A 59 24.30 7.26 -25.24
C ASP A 59 24.21 8.61 -24.51
N GLU A 60 24.88 9.61 -25.03
CA GLU A 60 24.85 10.95 -24.46
C GLU A 60 23.44 11.55 -24.59
N THR A 61 22.88 11.98 -23.49
CA THR A 61 21.54 12.59 -23.41
C THR A 61 21.58 13.81 -22.50
N THR A 62 20.50 14.59 -22.53
CA THR A 62 20.35 15.75 -21.64
C THR A 62 19.49 15.40 -20.43
N SER A 63 19.97 15.73 -19.23
CA SER A 63 19.20 15.57 -18.00
C SER A 63 18.01 16.55 -17.94
N PRO A 64 17.01 16.34 -17.05
CA PRO A 64 15.95 17.32 -16.84
C PRO A 64 16.42 18.73 -16.43
N LYS A 65 17.67 18.81 -15.90
CA LYS A 65 18.34 20.08 -15.53
C LYS A 65 19.24 20.64 -16.64
N GLY A 66 19.13 20.18 -17.89
CA GLY A 66 19.85 20.67 -19.03
C GLY A 66 21.31 20.23 -19.14
N LYS A 67 21.83 19.34 -18.29
CA LYS A 67 23.21 18.85 -18.36
C LYS A 67 23.33 17.70 -19.33
N LYS A 68 24.28 17.80 -20.28
CA LYS A 68 24.67 16.72 -21.21
C LYS A 68 25.53 15.67 -20.52
N GLY A 69 25.40 14.42 -20.91
CA GLY A 69 26.20 13.27 -20.41
C GLY A 69 25.52 11.94 -20.70
N ALA A 70 26.20 10.85 -20.39
CA ALA A 70 25.68 9.49 -20.52
C ALA A 70 24.74 9.17 -19.33
N TRP A 71 23.53 9.66 -19.37
CA TRP A 71 22.54 9.45 -18.32
C TRP A 71 21.91 8.07 -18.43
N ARG A 72 21.72 7.39 -17.29
CA ARG A 72 21.04 6.12 -17.20
C ARG A 72 19.56 6.28 -17.59
N LYS A 73 19.29 6.24 -18.87
CA LYS A 73 17.96 6.31 -19.48
C LYS A 73 17.74 5.11 -20.37
N GLN A 74 16.59 4.49 -20.27
CA GLN A 74 16.25 3.30 -21.06
C GLN A 74 16.39 3.54 -22.57
N ALA A 75 15.87 4.64 -23.09
CA ALA A 75 15.98 4.99 -24.50
C ALA A 75 17.43 5.22 -25.01
N ALA A 76 18.40 5.37 -24.12
CA ALA A 76 19.81 5.57 -24.44
C ALA A 76 20.67 4.31 -24.19
N THR A 77 20.05 3.19 -23.84
CA THR A 77 20.74 1.94 -23.48
C THR A 77 21.49 1.36 -24.68
N ARG A 78 22.72 0.91 -24.44
CA ARG A 78 23.52 0.07 -25.33
C ARG A 78 24.02 -1.13 -24.56
N LEU A 79 23.66 -2.33 -24.98
CA LEU A 79 24.07 -3.56 -24.31
C LEU A 79 25.55 -3.82 -24.55
N THR A 80 26.24 -4.23 -23.48
CA THR A 80 27.68 -4.56 -23.52
C THR A 80 27.92 -6.01 -23.96
N GLY A 81 26.91 -6.87 -23.85
CA GLY A 81 27.04 -8.30 -23.95
C GLY A 81 27.52 -8.96 -22.66
N LEU A 82 27.62 -8.21 -21.55
CA LEU A 82 27.75 -8.77 -20.19
C LEU A 82 26.37 -8.97 -19.60
N VAL A 83 26.22 -10.02 -18.80
CA VAL A 83 25.01 -10.33 -18.02
C VAL A 83 25.39 -10.34 -16.55
N VAL A 84 24.58 -9.74 -15.71
CA VAL A 84 24.73 -9.85 -14.25
C VAL A 84 23.59 -10.71 -13.67
N MET A 85 23.95 -11.63 -12.81
CA MET A 85 23.03 -12.42 -12.01
C MET A 85 23.30 -12.12 -10.54
N ASP A 86 22.25 -11.89 -9.80
CA ASP A 86 22.26 -11.57 -8.37
C ASP A 86 21.62 -12.72 -7.61
N LEU A 87 22.32 -13.24 -6.62
CA LEU A 87 21.83 -14.26 -5.70
C LEU A 87 21.69 -13.61 -4.34
N ASP A 88 20.49 -13.27 -3.94
CA ASP A 88 20.20 -12.67 -2.64
C ASP A 88 19.90 -13.74 -1.57
N HIS A 89 20.03 -13.36 -0.30
CA HIS A 89 19.73 -14.22 0.86
C HIS A 89 20.55 -15.52 0.96
N VAL A 90 21.76 -15.51 0.48
CA VAL A 90 22.72 -16.62 0.64
C VAL A 90 23.30 -16.58 2.04
N GLU A 91 23.12 -17.63 2.83
CA GLU A 91 23.63 -17.67 4.23
C GLU A 91 25.15 -17.58 4.28
N ASN A 92 25.85 -18.31 3.43
CA ASN A 92 27.30 -18.29 3.31
C ASN A 92 27.75 -18.20 1.84
N PRO A 93 27.92 -16.96 1.30
CA PRO A 93 28.33 -16.77 -0.10
C PRO A 93 29.68 -17.41 -0.44
N LEU A 94 30.62 -17.41 0.49
CA LEU A 94 31.93 -18.00 0.27
C LEU A 94 31.86 -19.52 0.13
N SER A 95 31.11 -20.20 0.99
CA SER A 95 30.88 -21.65 0.91
C SER A 95 30.20 -22.05 -0.37
N LEU A 96 29.23 -21.28 -0.85
CA LEU A 96 28.55 -21.55 -2.13
C LEU A 96 29.55 -21.47 -3.29
N TYR A 97 30.38 -20.45 -3.34
CA TYR A 97 31.46 -20.30 -4.32
C TYR A 97 32.45 -21.45 -4.25
N GLN A 98 32.91 -21.82 -3.07
CA GLN A 98 33.84 -22.93 -2.85
C GLN A 98 33.24 -24.26 -3.34
N GLY A 99 31.95 -24.49 -3.09
CA GLY A 99 31.25 -25.67 -3.56
C GLY A 99 31.21 -25.78 -5.10
N TRP A 100 31.20 -24.67 -5.82
CA TRP A 100 31.32 -24.69 -7.30
C TRP A 100 32.71 -25.08 -7.75
N ILE A 101 33.77 -24.59 -7.06
CA ILE A 101 35.15 -24.93 -7.37
C ILE A 101 35.40 -26.42 -7.06
N GLU A 102 34.90 -26.91 -5.93
CA GLU A 102 35.02 -28.32 -5.53
C GLU A 102 34.30 -29.28 -6.48
N LYS A 103 33.17 -28.83 -7.06
CA LYS A 103 32.46 -29.56 -8.13
C LYS A 103 33.18 -29.53 -9.48
N GLY A 104 34.35 -28.85 -9.57
CA GLY A 104 35.16 -28.77 -10.81
C GLY A 104 34.60 -27.88 -11.89
N LEU A 105 33.77 -26.87 -11.55
CA LEU A 105 33.24 -25.92 -12.52
C LEU A 105 34.38 -25.01 -13.05
N ASP A 106 34.62 -25.03 -14.33
CA ASP A 106 35.55 -24.12 -14.99
C ASP A 106 34.86 -22.77 -15.28
N LEU A 107 35.04 -21.81 -14.39
CA LEU A 107 34.40 -20.50 -14.44
C LEU A 107 34.77 -19.74 -15.73
N LYS A 108 35.99 -19.88 -16.19
CA LYS A 108 36.46 -19.25 -17.43
C LYS A 108 35.82 -19.87 -18.67
N ALA A 109 35.74 -21.20 -18.74
CA ALA A 109 35.04 -21.89 -19.83
C ALA A 109 33.54 -21.58 -19.87
N LEU A 110 32.93 -21.31 -18.72
CA LEU A 110 31.54 -20.84 -18.60
C LEU A 110 31.34 -19.37 -18.99
N GLY A 111 32.41 -18.64 -19.24
CA GLY A 111 32.37 -17.23 -19.60
C GLY A 111 32.14 -16.28 -18.41
N ILE A 112 32.29 -16.77 -17.20
CA ILE A 112 32.20 -15.95 -15.99
C ILE A 112 33.44 -15.05 -15.91
N VAL A 113 33.25 -13.75 -15.67
CA VAL A 113 34.33 -12.75 -15.65
C VAL A 113 34.47 -12.04 -14.30
N LEU A 114 33.46 -12.10 -13.42
CA LEU A 114 33.51 -11.55 -12.08
C LEU A 114 32.53 -12.27 -11.16
N ILE A 115 33.00 -12.61 -9.95
CA ILE A 115 32.12 -13.05 -8.84
C ILE A 115 32.55 -12.26 -7.60
N TYR A 116 31.57 -11.63 -6.91
CA TYR A 116 31.85 -10.92 -5.68
C TYR A 116 30.69 -10.99 -4.67
N ILE A 117 31.03 -10.88 -3.38
CA ILE A 117 30.05 -10.83 -2.29
C ILE A 117 29.40 -9.44 -2.28
N SER A 118 28.09 -9.40 -2.23
CA SER A 118 27.32 -8.15 -2.20
C SER A 118 27.60 -7.32 -0.92
N PRO A 119 27.35 -5.99 -0.92
CA PRO A 119 27.61 -5.15 0.26
C PRO A 119 26.93 -5.62 1.55
N SER A 120 25.84 -6.38 1.46
CA SER A 120 25.16 -6.95 2.64
C SER A 120 25.93 -8.10 3.29
N GLY A 121 26.92 -8.68 2.61
CA GLY A 121 27.58 -9.91 3.04
C GLY A 121 26.73 -11.19 2.87
N LYS A 122 25.50 -11.05 2.38
CA LYS A 122 24.48 -12.13 2.28
C LYS A 122 23.99 -12.34 0.86
N GLY A 123 24.84 -12.21 -0.12
CA GLY A 123 24.51 -12.44 -1.53
C GLY A 123 25.74 -12.46 -2.40
N LEU A 124 25.62 -13.05 -3.58
CA LEU A 124 26.64 -13.11 -4.62
C LEU A 124 26.18 -12.38 -5.87
N LYS A 125 27.10 -11.67 -6.50
CA LYS A 125 26.92 -11.14 -7.84
C LYS A 125 27.87 -11.83 -8.80
N ILE A 126 27.30 -12.33 -9.89
CA ILE A 126 28.00 -13.11 -10.91
C ILE A 126 27.83 -12.37 -12.23
N VAL A 127 28.95 -11.96 -12.83
CA VAL A 127 28.99 -11.31 -14.14
C VAL A 127 29.61 -12.26 -15.15
N PHE A 128 28.95 -12.45 -16.28
CA PHE A 128 29.37 -13.38 -17.30
C PHE A 128 29.06 -12.88 -18.72
N LYS A 129 29.66 -13.49 -19.72
CA LYS A 129 29.50 -13.14 -21.15
C LYS A 129 28.19 -13.68 -21.67
N ALA A 130 27.35 -12.82 -22.27
CA ALA A 130 26.11 -13.21 -22.91
C ALA A 130 26.35 -14.15 -24.07
N ARG A 131 25.48 -15.14 -24.20
CA ARG A 131 25.46 -16.07 -25.33
C ARG A 131 24.21 -15.85 -26.17
N LEU A 132 24.40 -15.60 -27.46
CA LEU A 132 23.31 -15.37 -28.40
C LEU A 132 22.40 -16.61 -28.59
N ASP A 133 22.98 -17.80 -28.52
CA ASP A 133 22.26 -19.07 -28.61
C ASP A 133 21.37 -19.33 -27.38
N TRP A 134 21.62 -18.66 -26.25
CA TRP A 134 20.78 -18.74 -25.06
C TRP A 134 19.59 -17.77 -25.12
N GLY A 135 19.71 -16.63 -25.83
CA GLY A 135 18.64 -15.68 -26.02
C GLY A 135 18.92 -14.33 -25.34
N ASN A 136 17.88 -13.68 -24.76
CA ASN A 136 17.95 -12.39 -24.10
C ASN A 136 18.64 -12.43 -22.72
N LEU A 137 18.64 -11.32 -21.97
CA LEU A 137 19.29 -11.27 -20.64
C LEU A 137 18.72 -12.28 -19.67
N ILE A 138 17.39 -12.42 -19.61
CA ILE A 138 16.71 -13.40 -18.74
C ILE A 138 17.06 -14.84 -19.13
N ASP A 139 17.01 -15.14 -20.42
CA ASP A 139 17.38 -16.46 -20.93
C ASP A 139 18.79 -16.85 -20.50
N ASN A 140 19.73 -15.91 -20.61
CA ASN A 140 21.12 -16.10 -20.20
C ASN A 140 21.25 -16.31 -18.69
N GLN A 141 20.53 -15.56 -17.87
CA GLN A 141 20.53 -15.71 -16.40
C GLN A 141 19.99 -17.09 -15.99
N HIS A 142 18.86 -17.52 -16.52
CA HIS A 142 18.28 -18.84 -16.22
C HIS A 142 19.17 -19.98 -16.70
N ALA A 143 19.81 -19.85 -17.88
CA ALA A 143 20.74 -20.85 -18.38
C ALA A 143 21.97 -20.98 -17.47
N MET A 144 22.55 -19.86 -17.03
CA MET A 144 23.68 -19.85 -16.11
C MET A 144 23.30 -20.40 -14.74
N ALA A 145 22.17 -19.99 -14.19
CA ALA A 145 21.68 -20.49 -12.89
C ALA A 145 21.57 -22.02 -12.89
N LYS A 146 20.99 -22.61 -13.94
CA LYS A 146 20.88 -24.06 -14.07
C LYS A 146 22.22 -24.79 -14.18
N ILE A 147 23.26 -24.16 -14.73
CA ILE A 147 24.61 -24.71 -14.78
C ILE A 147 25.24 -24.69 -13.38
N LEU A 148 25.02 -23.63 -12.60
CA LEU A 148 25.59 -23.46 -11.27
C LEU A 148 24.93 -24.37 -10.22
N GLY A 149 23.68 -24.77 -10.42
CA GLY A 149 22.96 -25.72 -9.57
C GLY A 149 21.45 -25.56 -9.61
N ASP A 150 20.71 -26.62 -9.31
CA ASP A 150 19.23 -26.60 -9.32
C ASP A 150 18.63 -25.70 -8.22
N ASP A 151 19.42 -25.39 -7.18
CA ASP A 151 19.02 -24.51 -6.05
C ASP A 151 19.40 -23.04 -6.27
N VAL A 152 19.91 -22.68 -7.45
CA VAL A 152 20.33 -21.32 -7.78
C VAL A 152 19.20 -20.58 -8.47
N GLU A 153 18.57 -19.66 -7.74
CA GLU A 153 17.53 -18.78 -8.28
C GLU A 153 18.06 -17.35 -8.45
N PRO A 154 18.11 -16.81 -9.68
CA PRO A 154 18.53 -15.43 -9.91
C PRO A 154 17.44 -14.42 -9.52
N ASP A 155 17.85 -13.25 -8.98
CA ASP A 155 16.92 -12.13 -8.77
C ASP A 155 16.37 -11.63 -10.12
N GLU A 156 15.05 -11.73 -10.30
CA GLU A 156 14.36 -11.27 -11.52
C GLU A 156 14.59 -9.79 -11.84
N ALA A 157 14.98 -8.97 -10.86
CA ALA A 157 15.29 -7.56 -11.10
C ALA A 157 16.51 -7.37 -12.02
N CYS A 158 17.35 -8.40 -12.20
CA CYS A 158 18.49 -8.37 -13.12
C CYS A 158 18.10 -8.48 -14.62
N LYS A 159 16.81 -8.64 -14.93
CA LYS A 159 16.27 -8.50 -16.30
C LYS A 159 16.38 -7.07 -16.85
N ASP A 160 16.44 -6.07 -15.99
CA ASP A 160 16.64 -4.67 -16.37
C ASP A 160 18.09 -4.46 -16.87
N SER A 161 18.24 -4.12 -18.13
CA SER A 161 19.55 -3.85 -18.73
C SER A 161 20.33 -2.73 -18.02
N SER A 162 19.64 -1.81 -17.38
CA SER A 162 20.22 -0.70 -16.62
C SER A 162 20.43 -1.02 -15.12
N ARG A 163 20.33 -2.30 -14.72
CA ARG A 163 20.50 -2.75 -13.35
C ARG A 163 21.79 -2.28 -12.73
N MET A 164 21.70 -1.63 -11.59
CA MET A 164 22.85 -1.20 -10.80
C MET A 164 23.28 -2.29 -9.82
N SER A 165 24.58 -2.58 -9.83
CA SER A 165 25.22 -3.46 -8.88
C SER A 165 26.14 -2.65 -7.99
N TYR A 166 25.80 -2.48 -6.72
CA TYR A 166 26.64 -1.72 -5.79
C TYR A 166 28.05 -2.30 -5.71
N ILE A 167 29.04 -1.41 -5.54
CA ILE A 167 30.45 -1.81 -5.40
C ILE A 167 30.63 -2.70 -4.15
N CYS A 168 31.65 -3.51 -4.17
CA CYS A 168 32.11 -4.32 -3.04
C CYS A 168 33.46 -3.83 -2.54
N LYS A 169 33.98 -4.42 -1.46
CA LYS A 169 35.40 -4.31 -1.09
C LYS A 169 36.25 -5.19 -2.00
N GLU A 170 37.50 -4.86 -2.15
CA GLU A 170 38.46 -5.72 -2.88
C GLU A 170 38.52 -7.14 -2.28
N SER A 171 38.47 -7.24 -0.93
CA SER A 171 38.47 -8.52 -0.22
C SER A 171 37.20 -9.38 -0.46
N ASP A 172 36.16 -8.81 -0.99
CA ASP A 172 34.90 -9.50 -1.29
C ASP A 172 34.89 -10.07 -2.71
N ILE A 173 35.94 -9.81 -3.52
CA ILE A 173 36.06 -10.33 -4.90
C ILE A 173 36.56 -11.77 -4.80
N LEU A 174 35.74 -12.73 -5.23
CA LEU A 174 36.06 -14.15 -5.19
C LEU A 174 36.70 -14.63 -6.50
N TYR A 175 36.31 -14.04 -7.61
CA TYR A 175 36.85 -14.34 -8.94
C TYR A 175 36.81 -13.10 -9.83
N ILE A 176 37.88 -12.84 -10.59
CA ILE A 176 37.94 -11.80 -11.61
C ILE A 176 38.82 -12.23 -12.80
N ASP A 177 38.30 -12.07 -14.01
CA ASP A 177 39.07 -12.25 -15.26
C ASP A 177 39.29 -10.87 -15.90
N LYS A 178 40.51 -10.61 -16.41
CA LYS A 178 40.86 -9.33 -17.03
C LYS A 178 40.01 -9.01 -18.25
N GLU A 179 39.40 -10.00 -18.89
CA GLU A 179 38.48 -9.79 -19.99
C GLU A 179 37.23 -8.97 -19.61
N LEU A 180 36.90 -8.88 -18.31
CA LEU A 180 35.85 -7.99 -17.79
C LEU A 180 35.96 -6.54 -18.32
N PHE A 181 37.22 -6.03 -18.43
CA PHE A 181 37.49 -4.63 -18.81
C PHE A 181 37.55 -4.38 -20.30
N THR A 182 37.68 -5.42 -21.10
CA THR A 182 37.86 -5.32 -22.55
C THR A 182 36.76 -5.96 -23.38
N TYR A 183 35.88 -6.75 -22.69
CA TYR A 183 34.85 -7.50 -23.41
C TYR A 183 33.74 -6.58 -23.92
N GLU A 184 33.38 -6.81 -25.17
CA GLU A 184 32.23 -6.17 -25.83
C GLU A 184 31.66 -7.18 -26.84
N ASN A 185 30.35 -7.36 -26.84
CA ASN A 185 29.67 -8.19 -27.82
C ASN A 185 28.71 -7.33 -28.67
N LYS A 186 29.22 -6.81 -29.79
CA LYS A 186 28.45 -5.94 -30.69
C LYS A 186 27.25 -6.64 -31.31
N GLU A 187 27.40 -7.92 -31.64
CA GLU A 187 26.31 -8.71 -32.21
C GLU A 187 25.14 -8.87 -31.25
N TYR A 188 25.43 -9.01 -29.95
CA TYR A 188 24.41 -9.04 -28.91
C TYR A 188 23.66 -7.69 -28.79
N GLY A 189 24.42 -6.57 -28.88
CA GLY A 189 23.84 -5.23 -28.89
C GLY A 189 22.99 -5.00 -30.15
N GLU A 190 23.49 -5.30 -31.34
CA GLU A 190 22.74 -5.17 -32.58
C GLU A 190 21.42 -5.94 -32.58
N ARG A 191 21.39 -7.10 -31.92
CA ARG A 191 20.19 -7.94 -31.83
C ARG A 191 19.16 -7.45 -30.81
N TYR A 192 19.59 -6.90 -29.68
CA TYR A 192 18.70 -6.66 -28.53
C TYR A 192 18.59 -5.19 -28.10
N ASP A 193 19.51 -4.28 -28.50
CA ASP A 193 19.46 -2.86 -28.08
C ASP A 193 18.11 -2.21 -28.34
N ALA A 194 17.56 -2.40 -29.54
CA ALA A 194 16.27 -1.80 -29.92
C ALA A 194 15.14 -2.24 -29.00
N LEU A 195 15.10 -3.52 -28.62
CA LEU A 195 14.09 -4.06 -27.70
C LEU A 195 14.22 -3.47 -26.31
N TYR A 196 15.44 -3.34 -25.77
CA TYR A 196 15.67 -2.77 -24.43
C TYR A 196 15.45 -1.26 -24.40
N ARG A 197 15.66 -0.55 -25.53
CA ARG A 197 15.35 0.89 -25.65
C ARG A 197 13.87 1.19 -25.72
N ASP A 198 13.10 0.34 -26.38
CA ASP A 198 11.65 0.46 -26.58
C ASP A 198 10.81 -0.16 -25.45
N GLY A 199 11.39 -0.43 -24.29
CA GLY A 199 10.78 -1.11 -23.16
C GLY A 199 9.42 -0.59 -22.64
N HIS A 200 8.78 0.32 -23.38
CA HIS A 200 7.45 0.85 -23.09
C HIS A 200 6.33 0.18 -23.88
N SER A 201 6.62 -0.57 -24.96
CA SER A 201 5.58 -1.34 -25.63
C SER A 201 5.29 -2.65 -24.85
N GLN A 202 4.03 -3.02 -24.75
CA GLN A 202 3.61 -4.23 -24.04
C GLN A 202 4.22 -5.48 -24.69
N ALA A 203 4.29 -5.52 -26.03
CA ALA A 203 4.90 -6.60 -26.78
C ALA A 203 6.41 -6.74 -26.49
N THR A 204 7.12 -5.62 -26.40
CA THR A 204 8.55 -5.59 -26.07
C THR A 204 8.78 -6.03 -24.62
N ARG A 205 7.93 -5.62 -23.66
CA ARG A 205 8.00 -6.09 -22.28
C ARG A 205 7.78 -7.59 -22.18
N GLU A 206 6.82 -8.16 -22.91
CA GLU A 206 6.57 -9.60 -22.91
C GLU A 206 7.76 -10.41 -23.44
N VAL A 207 8.49 -9.90 -24.41
CA VAL A 207 9.72 -10.52 -24.95
C VAL A 207 10.87 -10.42 -23.96
N LEU A 208 11.00 -9.30 -23.26
CA LEU A 208 12.10 -9.02 -22.34
C LEU A 208 11.88 -9.63 -20.95
N ASP A 209 10.63 -9.77 -20.51
CA ASP A 209 10.27 -10.23 -19.18
C ASP A 209 10.06 -11.76 -19.09
N LYS A 210 9.96 -12.44 -20.20
CA LYS A 210 9.78 -13.92 -20.24
C LYS A 210 10.96 -14.57 -20.94
N PRO A 211 11.41 -15.74 -20.45
CA PRO A 211 12.36 -16.57 -21.18
C PRO A 211 11.83 -16.90 -22.58
N SER A 212 12.66 -16.84 -23.60
CA SER A 212 12.27 -17.28 -24.93
C SER A 212 11.91 -18.76 -24.85
N GLY A 213 10.77 -19.18 -25.38
CA GLY A 213 10.19 -20.52 -25.21
C GLY A 213 11.04 -21.71 -25.72
N ARG A 214 12.36 -21.57 -25.86
CA ARG A 214 13.30 -22.65 -26.17
C ARG A 214 13.66 -23.36 -24.86
N SER A 215 13.58 -24.70 -24.88
CA SER A 215 13.95 -25.50 -23.71
C SER A 215 15.42 -25.28 -23.32
N ILE A 216 15.67 -25.01 -22.04
CA ILE A 216 17.03 -24.83 -21.49
C ILE A 216 17.87 -26.10 -21.72
N SER A 217 17.24 -27.31 -21.71
CA SER A 217 17.90 -28.58 -21.99
C SER A 217 18.52 -28.64 -23.39
N ASP A 218 17.90 -28.02 -24.39
CA ASP A 218 18.42 -27.98 -25.77
C ASP A 218 19.59 -27.00 -25.93
N ARG A 219 19.79 -26.09 -24.93
CA ARG A 219 20.84 -25.06 -24.95
C ARG A 219 22.12 -25.47 -24.22
N LEU A 220 22.06 -26.51 -23.39
CA LEU A 220 23.16 -26.92 -22.51
C LEU A 220 24.01 -28.08 -23.05
N LEU A 221 23.67 -28.66 -24.21
CA LEU A 221 24.47 -29.73 -24.81
C LEU A 221 25.76 -29.15 -25.40
N PRO A 222 26.96 -29.59 -24.95
CA PRO A 222 28.19 -29.19 -25.60
C PRO A 222 28.19 -29.67 -27.05
N GLN A 223 28.54 -28.76 -27.99
CA GLN A 223 28.83 -29.15 -29.35
C GLN A 223 30.10 -30.01 -29.37
N GLY A 224 29.93 -31.32 -29.21
CA GLY A 224 31.04 -32.28 -29.19
C GLY A 224 30.62 -33.72 -29.10
N ARG A 225 29.88 -34.20 -30.12
CA ARG A 225 29.94 -35.57 -30.62
C ARG A 225 29.08 -35.68 -31.89
N LYS A 226 29.77 -35.55 -33.06
CA LYS A 226 29.24 -36.07 -34.31
C LYS A 226 28.99 -37.56 -34.14
N LYS A 227 27.75 -38.00 -34.33
CA LYS A 227 27.47 -39.37 -34.81
C LYS A 227 26.64 -39.29 -36.07
N ALA A 228 27.25 -39.93 -37.06
CA ALA A 228 26.84 -40.01 -38.42
C ALA A 228 25.48 -40.71 -38.64
N GLU A 229 24.86 -40.25 -39.72
CA GLU A 229 24.07 -40.97 -40.70
C GLU A 229 22.77 -41.72 -40.30
N ARG A 230 21.63 -41.26 -40.83
CA ARG A 230 21.05 -41.90 -42.02
C ARG A 230 20.06 -41.00 -42.72
N SER A 231 20.36 -40.83 -43.99
CA SER A 231 19.56 -40.18 -45.01
C SER A 231 18.21 -40.88 -45.24
N THR A 232 17.18 -40.13 -45.50
CA THR A 232 16.29 -40.38 -46.62
C THR A 232 15.67 -39.06 -47.08
N THR A 233 15.94 -38.80 -48.31
CA THR A 233 15.48 -37.79 -49.25
C THR A 233 13.96 -37.80 -49.44
N LEU A 234 13.45 -36.60 -49.71
CA LEU A 234 12.53 -36.17 -50.79
C LEU A 234 11.92 -34.83 -50.38
N ASP A 235 12.35 -33.79 -50.92
CA ASP A 235 12.26 -33.13 -52.23
C ASP A 235 11.02 -32.28 -52.45
N MET A 236 11.32 -30.99 -52.70
CA MET A 236 10.61 -30.02 -53.54
C MET A 236 9.18 -29.59 -53.15
N THR A 237 8.81 -28.34 -53.02
CA THR A 237 8.98 -27.22 -53.97
C THR A 237 8.49 -25.93 -53.28
N ALA A 238 9.22 -24.83 -53.47
CA ALA A 238 8.70 -23.51 -53.39
C ALA A 238 7.93 -23.15 -54.67
N PRO A 239 7.10 -22.14 -54.68
CA PRO A 239 7.49 -20.96 -55.41
C PRO A 239 7.19 -19.60 -54.74
N GLN A 240 8.06 -18.74 -55.11
CA GLN A 240 8.03 -17.30 -54.98
C GLN A 240 6.85 -16.63 -55.74
N MET A 241 6.71 -15.37 -55.36
CA MET A 241 6.37 -14.17 -56.12
C MET A 241 5.19 -13.44 -55.50
N SER A 242 5.20 -12.25 -55.24
CA SER A 242 5.79 -10.97 -55.63
C SER A 242 4.76 -9.86 -55.50
N SER A 243 5.16 -8.86 -54.87
CA SER A 243 5.15 -7.46 -55.26
C SER A 243 3.87 -6.63 -55.36
N ARG A 244 4.04 -5.46 -54.83
CA ARG A 244 3.58 -4.13 -55.23
C ARG A 244 2.39 -3.56 -54.47
N LEU A 245 2.72 -2.55 -53.68
CA LEU A 245 2.63 -1.09 -53.94
C LEU A 245 1.21 -0.56 -54.11
N SER A 246 0.74 0.30 -53.18
CA SER A 246 0.70 1.72 -53.55
C SER A 246 0.31 2.60 -52.35
N VAL A 247 1.02 3.69 -52.32
CA VAL A 247 0.88 4.90 -51.56
C VAL A 247 -0.38 5.64 -52.05
N ALA A 248 -1.15 6.24 -51.17
CA ALA A 248 -1.89 7.45 -51.49
C ALA A 248 -2.08 8.33 -50.24
N ASN A 249 -1.28 9.38 -50.21
CA ASN A 249 -1.59 10.61 -49.47
C ASN A 249 -2.85 11.26 -50.06
N VAL A 250 -3.74 11.77 -49.21
CA VAL A 250 -4.48 13.01 -49.51
C VAL A 250 -4.67 13.79 -48.20
N SER A 251 -4.03 14.94 -48.21
CA SER A 251 -4.32 16.08 -47.31
C SER A 251 -5.49 16.88 -47.88
N SER A 252 -6.33 17.46 -47.05
CA SER A 252 -6.75 18.87 -47.06
C SER A 252 -8.02 19.13 -46.22
N ARG A 253 -7.85 19.94 -45.22
CA ARG A 253 -8.32 21.34 -45.11
C ARG A 253 -9.80 21.60 -44.82
N LEU A 254 -9.94 22.30 -43.66
CA LEU A 254 -10.78 23.46 -43.36
C LEU A 254 -12.25 23.15 -43.01
N SER A 255 -12.79 23.60 -41.92
CA SER A 255 -12.96 24.85 -41.25
C SER A 255 -14.02 24.76 -40.20
N GLY A 256 -13.81 25.20 -39.05
CA GLY A 256 -14.45 26.24 -38.27
C GLY A 256 -15.89 26.04 -37.84
N ALA A 257 -16.08 25.89 -36.52
CA ALA A 257 -17.09 26.61 -35.79
C ALA A 257 -16.84 26.53 -34.29
N HIS A 258 -16.94 27.65 -33.62
CA HIS A 258 -16.85 27.88 -32.19
C HIS A 258 -17.93 27.11 -31.40
N GLY A 259 -17.54 26.61 -30.22
CA GLY A 259 -18.43 26.13 -29.18
C GLY A 259 -17.65 25.95 -27.89
N GLU A 260 -17.62 26.99 -27.07
CA GLU A 260 -17.13 26.92 -25.69
C GLU A 260 -17.89 25.85 -24.90
N ILE A 261 -17.18 24.90 -24.31
CA ILE A 261 -17.64 24.20 -23.12
C ILE A 261 -16.42 23.99 -22.21
N SER A 262 -16.58 24.58 -21.05
CA SER A 262 -15.70 24.60 -19.89
C SER A 262 -15.15 23.25 -19.48
N SER A 263 -13.84 23.25 -19.24
CA SER A 263 -13.10 22.24 -18.51
C SER A 263 -13.58 22.15 -17.05
N ALA A 264 -14.06 20.99 -16.65
CA ALA A 264 -14.19 20.63 -15.26
C ALA A 264 -13.05 19.68 -14.89
N ALA A 265 -12.08 20.22 -14.18
CA ALA A 265 -11.04 19.43 -13.52
C ALA A 265 -11.65 18.64 -12.36
N GLY A 266 -11.32 17.36 -12.27
CA GLY A 266 -11.66 16.51 -11.14
C GLY A 266 -10.95 16.98 -9.88
N GLY A 267 -11.73 17.34 -8.88
CA GLY A 267 -11.24 17.70 -7.56
C GLY A 267 -11.47 16.56 -6.59
N ASP A 268 -10.42 16.24 -5.86
CA ASP A 268 -10.46 15.41 -4.66
C ASP A 268 -11.52 15.91 -3.69
N SER A 269 -12.46 15.05 -3.34
CA SER A 269 -13.49 15.36 -2.34
C SER A 269 -12.99 15.01 -0.94
N SER A 270 -12.34 15.96 -0.29
CA SER A 270 -12.34 16.02 1.17
C SER A 270 -13.58 16.81 1.61
N THR A 271 -14.59 16.13 2.08
CA THR A 271 -15.82 16.77 2.58
C THR A 271 -15.58 17.38 3.94
N THR A 272 -15.48 18.69 3.96
CA THR A 272 -15.73 19.54 5.13
C THR A 272 -17.24 19.74 5.27
N LEU A 273 -17.78 19.34 6.42
CA LEU A 273 -19.15 19.65 6.81
C LEU A 273 -19.24 21.17 7.10
N GLY A 274 -19.97 21.87 6.24
CA GLY A 274 -20.45 23.23 6.51
C GLY A 274 -21.72 23.16 7.34
N MET A 275 -21.68 23.77 8.52
CA MET A 275 -22.89 24.06 9.31
C MET A 275 -23.59 25.27 8.70
N THR A 276 -24.85 25.13 8.35
CA THR A 276 -25.77 26.25 8.07
C THR A 276 -26.44 26.69 9.35
N GLU A 277 -26.37 28.01 9.59
CA GLU A 277 -27.14 28.71 10.60
C GLU A 277 -28.64 28.75 10.24
N GLY A 278 -29.48 28.77 11.27
CA GLY A 278 -30.80 29.31 11.14
C GLY A 278 -31.85 28.73 12.10
N GLY A 279 -32.14 29.39 13.18
CA GLY A 279 -33.36 29.10 13.97
C GLY A 279 -33.40 29.75 15.36
N VAL A 280 -33.70 31.03 15.38
CA VAL A 280 -34.06 31.79 16.59
C VAL A 280 -35.51 31.48 16.96
N LEU A 281 -35.76 31.18 18.27
CA LEU A 281 -36.96 31.49 19.08
C LEU A 281 -36.83 30.76 20.45
N GLY A 282 -36.89 31.35 21.55
CA GLY A 282 -37.73 32.22 22.24
C GLY A 282 -37.28 32.35 23.68
N MET A 283 -37.30 33.55 24.18
CA MET A 283 -37.03 33.94 25.57
C MET A 283 -38.08 33.38 26.51
N THR A 284 -37.69 32.94 27.70
CA THR A 284 -38.45 33.18 28.93
C THR A 284 -37.50 33.49 30.06
N GLU A 285 -37.81 34.60 30.71
CA GLU A 285 -37.13 35.20 31.88
C GLU A 285 -37.35 34.36 33.14
N GLY A 286 -36.41 34.51 34.06
CA GLY A 286 -36.71 34.55 35.47
C GLY A 286 -35.85 33.71 36.38
N GLY A 287 -34.94 34.34 37.13
CA GLY A 287 -34.37 33.77 38.35
C GLY A 287 -32.94 34.25 38.67
N ALA A 288 -32.81 35.48 39.12
CA ALA A 288 -31.58 35.93 39.78
C ALA A 288 -31.44 35.26 41.16
N LEU A 289 -30.26 34.62 41.41
CA LEU A 289 -29.72 34.47 42.78
C LEU A 289 -28.22 34.09 42.71
N GLY A 290 -27.43 34.94 43.37
CA GLY A 290 -26.18 34.48 43.99
C GLY A 290 -24.92 34.58 43.16
N MET A 291 -24.28 35.77 43.20
CA MET A 291 -22.85 35.92 42.91
C MET A 291 -22.03 35.05 43.88
N THR A 292 -21.44 33.99 43.38
CA THR A 292 -20.21 33.45 43.95
C THR A 292 -19.18 33.48 42.80
N THR A 293 -18.17 34.28 42.99
CA THR A 293 -16.96 34.33 42.13
C THR A 293 -16.19 33.02 42.26
N GLY A 294 -16.61 31.98 41.53
CA GLY A 294 -15.83 30.80 41.28
C GLY A 294 -15.17 30.99 39.94
N ARG A 295 -13.87 31.21 39.92
CA ARG A 295 -13.06 30.97 38.72
C ARG A 295 -13.30 29.52 38.33
N GLU A 296 -14.05 29.26 37.28
CA GLU A 296 -14.04 27.94 36.64
C GLU A 296 -12.60 27.66 36.24
N GLU A 297 -11.92 26.80 36.95
CA GLU A 297 -10.61 26.26 36.56
C GLU A 297 -10.77 25.55 35.24
N LYS A 298 -10.23 26.16 34.18
CA LYS A 298 -10.26 25.55 32.87
C LYS A 298 -9.32 24.33 32.88
N THR A 299 -9.85 23.16 32.67
CA THR A 299 -9.11 21.89 32.72
C THR A 299 -9.22 21.15 31.40
N PHE A 300 -8.21 20.34 31.08
CA PHE A 300 -8.25 19.32 30.04
C PHE A 300 -8.17 17.95 30.70
N LYS A 301 -9.24 17.14 30.59
CA LYS A 301 -9.36 15.82 31.24
C LYS A 301 -9.11 15.86 32.77
N GLY A 302 -9.57 16.92 33.40
CA GLY A 302 -9.40 17.12 34.84
C GLY A 302 -8.03 17.68 35.25
N ILE A 303 -7.11 17.91 34.32
CA ILE A 303 -5.79 18.52 34.55
C ILE A 303 -5.90 20.02 34.25
N PRO A 304 -5.56 20.95 35.20
CA PRO A 304 -5.54 22.36 34.93
C PRO A 304 -4.59 22.71 33.78
N TYR A 305 -5.00 23.61 32.86
CA TYR A 305 -4.11 24.07 31.79
C TYR A 305 -2.81 24.67 32.27
N GLU A 306 -2.82 25.29 33.49
CA GLU A 306 -1.60 25.85 34.10
C GLU A 306 -0.56 24.77 34.38
N GLU A 307 -0.97 23.58 34.89
CA GLU A 307 -0.05 22.44 35.12
C GLU A 307 0.49 21.87 33.80
N ILE A 308 -0.36 21.79 32.75
CA ILE A 308 0.06 21.35 31.41
C ILE A 308 1.11 22.31 30.83
N ILE A 309 0.91 23.62 30.99
CA ILE A 309 1.81 24.64 30.51
C ILE A 309 3.15 24.63 31.29
N ASP A 310 3.10 24.47 32.60
CA ASP A 310 4.29 24.39 33.44
C ASP A 310 5.14 23.16 33.09
N GLU A 311 4.50 22.02 32.91
CA GLU A 311 5.21 20.80 32.47
C GLU A 311 5.76 20.95 31.06
N TRP A 312 5.01 21.60 30.16
CA TRP A 312 5.49 21.91 28.81
C TRP A 312 6.77 22.75 28.83
N TRP A 313 6.82 23.77 29.71
CA TRP A 313 8.03 24.58 29.89
C TRP A 313 9.21 23.76 30.40
N LYS A 314 9.00 22.87 31.36
CA LYS A 314 10.07 22.01 31.90
C LYS A 314 10.69 21.14 30.80
N ILE A 315 9.85 20.51 29.99
CA ILE A 315 10.29 19.62 28.91
C ILE A 315 10.93 20.39 27.75
N ASN A 316 10.49 21.60 27.45
CA ASN A 316 10.91 22.37 26.26
C ASN A 316 11.92 23.48 26.53
N GLY A 317 12.72 23.37 27.61
CA GLY A 317 13.87 24.24 27.88
C GLY A 317 13.56 25.45 28.77
N GLY A 318 12.49 25.40 29.56
CA GLY A 318 12.10 26.39 30.53
C GLY A 318 11.36 27.60 29.97
N VAL A 319 10.93 28.48 30.88
CA VAL A 319 10.26 29.76 30.54
C VAL A 319 11.23 30.66 29.75
N PRO A 320 10.84 31.19 28.58
CA PRO A 320 11.74 31.93 27.70
C PRO A 320 12.17 33.30 28.28
N GLN A 321 13.41 33.69 27.97
CA GLN A 321 13.93 35.02 28.31
C GLN A 321 13.51 36.07 27.28
N GLU A 322 13.78 37.33 27.56
CA GLU A 322 13.49 38.45 26.68
C GLU A 322 14.21 38.28 25.33
N GLY A 323 13.46 38.33 24.22
CA GLY A 323 13.95 38.04 22.85
C GLY A 323 13.53 36.67 22.26
N GLU A 324 13.17 35.68 23.10
CA GLU A 324 12.70 34.36 22.63
C GLU A 324 11.18 34.17 22.85
N ARG A 325 10.52 35.11 23.54
CA ARG A 325 9.13 35.00 24.01
C ARG A 325 8.14 34.65 22.87
N ASN A 326 8.19 35.41 21.78
CA ASN A 326 7.25 35.22 20.66
C ASN A 326 7.35 33.86 20.02
N VAL A 327 8.58 33.35 19.81
CA VAL A 327 8.82 32.04 19.19
C VAL A 327 8.35 30.91 20.11
N LYS A 328 8.68 30.99 21.39
CA LYS A 328 8.32 29.96 22.37
C LYS A 328 6.83 29.97 22.68
N LEU A 329 6.19 31.15 22.79
CA LEU A 329 4.73 31.24 22.93
C LEU A 329 3.99 30.73 21.70
N TYR A 330 4.51 30.95 20.49
CA TYR A 330 3.94 30.34 19.29
C TYR A 330 4.03 28.80 19.31
N GLN A 331 5.17 28.25 19.72
CA GLN A 331 5.34 26.79 19.85
C GLN A 331 4.40 26.21 20.90
N LEU A 332 4.22 26.89 22.04
CA LEU A 332 3.26 26.50 23.07
C LEU A 332 1.82 26.59 22.53
N ALA A 333 1.44 27.70 21.88
CA ALA A 333 0.10 27.86 21.30
C ALA A 333 -0.22 26.79 20.26
N VAL A 334 0.75 26.41 19.39
CA VAL A 334 0.63 25.29 18.45
C VAL A 334 0.42 23.96 19.18
N SER A 335 1.04 23.77 20.33
CA SER A 335 0.86 22.54 21.11
C SER A 335 -0.50 22.54 21.85
N LEU A 336 -0.92 23.68 22.40
CA LEU A 336 -2.18 23.85 23.13
C LEU A 336 -3.41 23.74 22.24
N ARG A 337 -3.34 24.23 20.98
CA ARG A 337 -4.51 24.19 20.08
C ARG A 337 -5.12 22.80 19.92
N ALA A 338 -4.31 21.75 20.03
CA ALA A 338 -4.77 20.36 19.90
C ALA A 338 -5.65 19.91 21.08
N ILE A 339 -5.39 20.45 22.28
CA ILE A 339 -6.16 20.14 23.49
C ILE A 339 -7.18 21.25 23.83
N CYS A 340 -7.26 22.27 23.00
CA CYS A 340 -8.23 23.36 23.08
C CYS A 340 -9.20 23.35 21.89
N ASP A 341 -9.39 22.22 21.20
CA ASP A 341 -10.28 22.05 20.03
C ASP A 341 -10.07 23.05 18.90
N ASN A 342 -8.86 23.55 18.74
CA ASN A 342 -8.51 24.65 17.84
C ASN A 342 -9.31 25.95 18.12
N ASN A 343 -9.90 26.07 19.30
CA ASN A 343 -10.67 27.24 19.73
C ASN A 343 -9.72 28.39 20.07
N LYS A 344 -9.65 29.38 19.20
CA LYS A 344 -8.77 30.54 19.33
C LYS A 344 -8.96 31.27 20.67
N GLN A 345 -10.21 31.45 21.11
CA GLN A 345 -10.52 32.15 22.35
C GLN A 345 -10.04 31.37 23.57
N LEU A 346 -10.17 30.06 23.58
CA LEU A 346 -9.68 29.20 24.64
C LEU A 346 -8.14 29.24 24.70
N VAL A 347 -7.46 29.03 23.56
CA VAL A 347 -6.00 29.15 23.48
C VAL A 347 -5.52 30.51 23.95
N TYR A 348 -6.19 31.60 23.52
CA TYR A 348 -5.87 32.95 23.96
C TYR A 348 -6.01 33.12 25.48
N ASN A 349 -7.04 32.52 26.08
CA ASN A 349 -7.32 32.63 27.50
C ASN A 349 -6.33 31.84 28.38
N VAL A 350 -5.82 30.72 27.92
CA VAL A 350 -4.90 29.85 28.67
C VAL A 350 -3.42 30.15 28.39
N LEU A 351 -3.10 30.79 27.27
CA LEU A 351 -1.71 31.10 26.91
C LEU A 351 -1.13 32.17 27.84
N PRO A 352 0.04 31.94 28.50
CA PRO A 352 0.68 32.92 29.40
C PRO A 352 1.14 34.14 28.61
N ARG A 353 1.05 35.31 29.20
CA ARG A 353 1.38 36.63 28.57
C ARG A 353 2.86 36.89 28.47
N LEU A 354 3.64 36.49 29.42
CA LEU A 354 5.09 36.69 29.53
C LEU A 354 5.55 38.14 29.28
N GLY A 355 4.69 39.13 29.57
CA GLY A 355 4.96 40.53 29.36
C GLY A 355 4.72 41.06 27.93
N LEU A 356 4.14 40.25 27.02
CA LEU A 356 3.67 40.71 25.71
C LEU A 356 2.32 41.40 25.81
N ASP A 357 2.06 42.32 24.88
CA ASP A 357 0.77 42.99 24.81
C ASP A 357 -0.33 42.07 24.25
N ASN A 358 -1.57 42.45 24.42
CA ASN A 358 -2.71 41.63 24.01
C ASN A 358 -2.79 41.41 22.49
N LEU A 359 -2.37 42.38 21.69
CA LEU A 359 -2.39 42.34 20.24
C LEU A 359 -1.31 41.37 19.70
N GLU A 360 -0.14 41.35 20.36
CA GLU A 360 0.94 40.39 20.01
C GLU A 360 0.50 38.95 20.31
N VAL A 361 -0.09 38.71 21.48
CA VAL A 361 -0.61 37.40 21.86
C VAL A 361 -1.74 36.95 20.92
N GLU A 362 -2.65 37.84 20.54
CA GLU A 362 -3.72 37.57 19.61
C GLU A 362 -3.17 37.14 18.23
N ARG A 363 -2.16 37.83 17.70
CA ARG A 363 -1.48 37.44 16.45
C ARG A 363 -0.80 36.08 16.54
N ILE A 364 -0.19 35.77 17.67
CA ILE A 364 0.43 34.44 17.92
C ILE A 364 -0.65 33.36 17.87
N VAL A 365 -1.77 33.55 18.55
CA VAL A 365 -2.88 32.58 18.58
C VAL A 365 -3.55 32.45 17.22
N GLU A 366 -3.80 33.55 16.51
CA GLU A 366 -4.32 33.51 15.15
C GLU A 366 -3.42 32.70 14.19
N SER A 367 -2.11 32.95 14.29
CA SER A 367 -1.14 32.23 13.49
C SER A 367 -1.08 30.75 13.87
N ALA A 368 -1.12 30.43 15.15
CA ALA A 368 -1.07 29.04 15.64
C ALA A 368 -2.34 28.23 15.26
N CYS A 369 -3.52 28.86 15.32
CA CYS A 369 -4.81 28.22 15.04
C CYS A 369 -5.26 28.33 13.57
N LYS A 370 -4.40 28.78 12.66
CA LYS A 370 -4.71 28.94 11.22
C LYS A 370 -5.11 27.62 10.57
N GLU A 371 -4.49 26.51 11.00
CA GLU A 371 -4.79 25.17 10.52
C GLU A 371 -5.24 24.30 11.70
N THR A 372 -6.24 23.47 11.47
CA THR A 372 -6.70 22.48 12.47
C THR A 372 -5.61 21.43 12.72
N PRO A 373 -5.32 21.09 13.98
CA PRO A 373 -4.33 20.07 14.30
C PRO A 373 -4.76 18.69 13.78
N LYS A 374 -3.80 17.91 13.28
CA LYS A 374 -4.04 16.53 12.86
C LYS A 374 -3.87 15.51 14.01
N GLY A 375 -3.45 15.98 15.18
CA GLY A 375 -3.21 15.20 16.38
C GLY A 375 -2.44 16.00 17.42
N LEU A 376 -2.09 15.37 18.55
CA LEU A 376 -1.25 15.97 19.59
C LEU A 376 0.19 16.13 19.10
N SER A 377 0.81 17.27 19.35
CA SER A 377 2.25 17.45 19.09
C SER A 377 3.06 16.50 19.98
N LYS A 378 4.26 16.11 19.53
CA LYS A 378 5.15 15.23 20.32
C LYS A 378 5.42 15.82 21.71
N ALA A 379 5.69 17.14 21.79
CA ALA A 379 5.89 17.83 23.04
C ALA A 379 4.65 17.74 23.96
N MET A 380 3.44 17.84 23.42
CA MET A 380 2.22 17.72 24.20
C MET A 380 1.95 16.27 24.63
N GLN A 381 2.29 15.30 23.79
CA GLN A 381 2.21 13.87 24.15
C GLN A 381 3.15 13.54 25.33
N GLU A 382 4.36 14.07 25.33
CA GLU A 382 5.31 13.89 26.45
C GLU A 382 4.80 14.56 27.74
N VAL A 383 4.23 15.75 27.65
CA VAL A 383 3.60 16.45 28.79
C VAL A 383 2.44 15.65 29.37
N LEU A 384 1.51 15.23 28.50
CA LEU A 384 0.34 14.46 28.93
C LEU A 384 0.72 13.06 29.43
N ALA A 385 1.75 12.43 28.86
CA ALA A 385 2.29 11.16 29.37
C ALA A 385 2.87 11.28 30.80
N THR A 386 3.36 12.48 31.17
CA THR A 386 3.87 12.76 32.51
C THR A 386 2.75 13.05 33.52
N LEU A 387 1.74 13.80 33.09
CA LEU A 387 0.66 14.28 33.96
C LEU A 387 -0.56 13.33 34.04
N MET A 388 -0.81 12.56 32.99
CA MET A 388 -1.89 11.58 32.97
C MET A 388 -1.42 10.22 33.50
N PRO A 389 -2.29 9.41 34.10
CA PRO A 389 -2.00 8.02 34.38
C PRO A 389 -1.60 7.33 33.07
N LYS A 390 -0.54 6.54 33.11
CA LYS A 390 -0.01 5.83 31.92
C LYS A 390 -1.14 5.21 31.12
N LYS A 391 -1.23 5.53 29.82
CA LYS A 391 -2.08 4.80 28.88
C LYS A 391 -1.79 3.30 29.06
N PRO A 392 -2.81 2.44 29.13
CA PRO A 392 -2.56 1.02 29.22
C PRO A 392 -1.65 0.59 28.03
N GLU A 393 -0.61 -0.13 28.35
CA GLU A 393 0.26 -0.77 27.36
C GLU A 393 -0.60 -1.62 26.42
N ALA A 394 -0.12 -1.90 25.20
CA ALA A 394 -0.81 -2.81 24.29
C ALA A 394 -1.16 -4.12 25.06
N PRO A 395 -2.40 -4.64 24.92
CA PRO A 395 -2.85 -5.77 25.69
C PRO A 395 -1.91 -6.96 25.52
N THR A 396 -1.56 -7.59 26.62
CA THR A 396 -0.76 -8.81 26.65
C THR A 396 -1.55 -9.97 26.05
N GLU A 397 -0.86 -11.04 25.64
CA GLU A 397 -1.52 -12.26 25.14
C GLU A 397 -2.57 -12.84 26.14
N ARG A 398 -2.34 -12.66 27.44
CA ARG A 398 -3.30 -13.09 28.49
C ARG A 398 -4.54 -12.21 28.52
N GLU A 399 -4.38 -10.92 28.32
CA GLU A 399 -5.52 -9.99 28.26
C GLU A 399 -6.35 -10.20 26.99
N ILE A 400 -5.70 -10.51 25.88
CA ILE A 400 -6.40 -10.87 24.63
C ILE A 400 -7.19 -12.16 24.81
N ASP A 401 -6.60 -13.20 25.43
CA ASP A 401 -7.31 -14.45 25.71
C ASP A 401 -8.50 -14.21 26.63
N GLN A 402 -8.35 -13.36 27.66
CA GLN A 402 -9.45 -12.99 28.55
C GLN A 402 -10.58 -12.26 27.79
N TRP A 403 -10.26 -11.32 26.92
CA TRP A 403 -11.28 -10.67 26.07
C TRP A 403 -12.05 -11.68 25.21
N LEU A 404 -11.33 -12.63 24.61
CA LEU A 404 -11.94 -13.66 23.80
C LEU A 404 -12.86 -14.58 24.62
N TRP A 405 -12.52 -14.89 25.89
CA TRP A 405 -13.39 -15.63 26.82
C TRP A 405 -14.62 -14.80 27.16
N ASP A 406 -14.47 -13.53 27.53
CA ASP A 406 -15.57 -12.65 27.94
C ASP A 406 -16.57 -12.45 26.78
N TRP A 407 -16.07 -12.23 25.58
CA TRP A 407 -16.93 -12.15 24.39
C TRP A 407 -17.56 -13.50 24.03
N GLY A 408 -16.82 -14.58 24.22
CA GLY A 408 -17.34 -15.93 24.02
C GLY A 408 -18.50 -16.25 24.96
N GLU A 409 -18.48 -15.79 26.22
CA GLU A 409 -19.57 -15.92 27.18
C GLU A 409 -20.80 -15.09 26.75
N GLN A 410 -20.57 -13.88 26.25
CA GLN A 410 -21.64 -13.05 25.68
C GLN A 410 -22.28 -13.71 24.44
N ILE A 411 -21.49 -14.29 23.54
CA ILE A 411 -22.00 -15.06 22.39
C ILE A 411 -22.78 -16.27 22.84
N GLU A 412 -22.30 -17.02 23.84
CA GLU A 412 -23.03 -18.17 24.41
C GLU A 412 -24.37 -17.75 25.00
N GLY A 413 -24.41 -16.58 25.67
CA GLY A 413 -25.65 -15.99 26.21
C GLY A 413 -26.72 -15.68 25.15
N LEU A 414 -26.29 -15.54 23.87
CA LEU A 414 -27.18 -15.31 22.73
C LEU A 414 -27.67 -16.58 22.01
N PHE A 415 -27.22 -17.78 22.43
CA PHE A 415 -27.62 -19.05 21.78
C PHE A 415 -29.12 -19.32 21.80
N GLY A 416 -29.83 -18.80 22.80
CA GLY A 416 -31.30 -18.95 22.91
C GLY A 416 -32.03 -18.11 21.84
N ASP A 417 -31.55 -16.91 21.61
CA ASP A 417 -32.16 -15.95 20.69
C ASP A 417 -31.69 -16.16 19.23
N PHE A 418 -30.44 -16.63 19.05
CA PHE A 418 -29.82 -16.93 17.76
C PHE A 418 -29.29 -18.37 17.72
N PRO A 419 -30.18 -19.38 17.56
CA PRO A 419 -29.82 -20.79 17.70
C PRO A 419 -28.67 -21.27 16.79
N LEU A 420 -28.52 -20.66 15.61
CA LEU A 420 -27.43 -21.04 14.69
C LEU A 420 -26.04 -20.72 15.26
N LEU A 421 -25.90 -19.75 16.17
CA LEU A 421 -24.63 -19.47 16.85
C LEU A 421 -24.13 -20.71 17.61
N LYS A 422 -25.05 -21.51 18.19
CA LYS A 422 -24.68 -22.77 18.85
C LYS A 422 -24.10 -23.78 17.87
N ASP A 423 -24.68 -23.88 16.68
CA ASP A 423 -24.18 -24.79 15.62
C ASP A 423 -22.85 -24.32 15.03
N ILE A 424 -22.67 -23.00 14.87
CA ILE A 424 -21.42 -22.38 14.42
C ILE A 424 -20.30 -22.66 15.44
N CYS A 425 -20.56 -22.52 16.73
CA CYS A 425 -19.61 -22.67 17.82
C CYS A 425 -19.40 -24.13 18.27
N LYS A 426 -20.12 -25.08 17.69
CA LYS A 426 -20.05 -26.49 18.08
C LYS A 426 -18.63 -27.07 17.99
N GLY A 427 -18.18 -27.64 19.08
CA GLY A 427 -16.85 -28.25 19.21
C GLY A 427 -15.69 -27.26 19.36
N LEU A 428 -15.98 -25.98 19.58
CA LEU A 428 -14.99 -24.93 19.85
C LEU A 428 -14.97 -24.57 21.33
N LYS A 429 -13.89 -23.98 21.80
CA LYS A 429 -13.81 -23.31 23.09
C LYS A 429 -14.43 -21.92 23.01
N LYS A 430 -14.86 -21.37 24.13
CA LYS A 430 -15.49 -20.05 24.19
C LYS A 430 -14.62 -18.95 23.59
N ASN A 431 -13.31 -18.97 23.86
CA ASN A 431 -12.35 -18.01 23.30
C ASN A 431 -12.15 -18.12 21.78
N GLN A 432 -12.75 -19.13 21.12
CA GLN A 432 -12.77 -19.26 19.66
C GLN A 432 -14.12 -18.84 19.03
N TYR A 433 -15.16 -18.59 19.85
CA TYR A 433 -16.52 -18.28 19.37
C TYR A 433 -16.53 -16.99 18.54
N VAL A 434 -15.75 -15.99 18.94
CA VAL A 434 -15.62 -14.71 18.21
C VAL A 434 -15.18 -14.97 16.76
N ALA A 435 -14.09 -15.72 16.58
CA ALA A 435 -13.58 -16.03 15.25
C ALA A 435 -14.60 -16.82 14.41
N ALA A 436 -15.33 -17.76 15.04
CA ALA A 436 -16.34 -18.55 14.36
C ALA A 436 -17.54 -17.70 13.93
N LEU A 437 -17.99 -16.73 14.74
CA LEU A 437 -19.06 -15.80 14.43
C LEU A 437 -18.70 -14.95 13.18
N PHE A 438 -17.49 -14.34 13.16
CA PHE A 438 -17.09 -13.49 12.05
C PHE A 438 -16.84 -14.28 10.76
N VAL A 439 -16.30 -15.48 10.84
CA VAL A 439 -16.13 -16.36 9.67
C VAL A 439 -17.49 -16.78 9.10
N ALA A 440 -18.41 -17.22 9.96
CA ALA A 440 -19.75 -17.62 9.53
C ALA A 440 -20.54 -16.42 8.97
N GLY A 441 -20.48 -15.27 9.66
CA GLY A 441 -21.07 -14.02 9.19
C GLY A 441 -20.62 -13.64 7.79
N GLY A 442 -19.31 -13.71 7.53
CA GLY A 442 -18.75 -13.42 6.22
C GLY A 442 -19.23 -14.37 5.11
N PHE A 443 -19.37 -15.65 5.41
CA PHE A 443 -19.97 -16.60 4.46
C PHE A 443 -21.46 -16.31 4.24
N MET A 444 -22.22 -16.02 5.28
CA MET A 444 -23.64 -15.73 5.18
C MET A 444 -23.92 -14.42 4.43
N MET A 445 -23.11 -13.38 4.62
CA MET A 445 -23.19 -12.17 3.80
C MET A 445 -22.99 -12.46 2.31
N THR A 446 -22.06 -13.34 1.95
CA THR A 446 -21.84 -13.74 0.56
C THR A 446 -23.04 -14.48 -0.02
N LEU A 447 -23.73 -15.30 0.78
CA LEU A 447 -24.98 -15.96 0.38
C LEU A 447 -26.08 -14.93 0.14
N MET A 448 -26.24 -13.96 1.03
CA MET A 448 -27.26 -12.90 0.95
C MET A 448 -26.91 -11.82 -0.11
N THR A 449 -26.28 -12.24 -1.17
CA THR A 449 -25.77 -11.35 -2.25
C THR A 449 -26.87 -10.49 -2.91
N ARG A 450 -28.14 -10.89 -2.83
CA ARG A 450 -29.30 -10.17 -3.40
C ARG A 450 -30.00 -9.27 -2.40
N CYS A 451 -29.42 -9.14 -1.20
CA CYS A 451 -29.97 -8.26 -0.16
C CYS A 451 -29.22 -6.93 -0.15
N THR A 452 -29.97 -5.87 0.15
CA THR A 452 -29.45 -4.52 0.33
C THR A 452 -30.04 -3.90 1.59
N TYR A 453 -29.46 -2.80 2.06
CA TYR A 453 -29.96 -2.02 3.19
C TYR A 453 -29.59 -0.55 3.04
N SER A 454 -30.34 0.35 3.66
CA SER A 454 -30.02 1.77 3.77
C SER A 454 -29.14 2.03 5.00
N PHE A 455 -28.16 2.92 4.89
CA PHE A 455 -27.27 3.30 5.98
C PHE A 455 -27.43 4.79 6.29
N TYR A 456 -27.11 5.24 7.51
CA TYR A 456 -27.26 6.65 7.88
C TYR A 456 -26.43 7.62 7.04
N HIS A 457 -25.28 7.17 6.53
CA HIS A 457 -24.51 7.94 5.55
C HIS A 457 -25.02 7.62 4.16
N ARG A 458 -25.63 8.60 3.48
CA ARG A 458 -26.31 8.48 2.19
C ARG A 458 -27.43 7.43 2.22
N PRO A 459 -28.52 7.70 2.98
CA PRO A 459 -29.61 6.74 3.13
C PRO A 459 -30.37 6.47 1.84
N GLU A 460 -30.21 7.31 0.82
CA GLU A 460 -30.75 7.14 -0.53
C GLU A 460 -30.03 6.05 -1.34
N GLU A 461 -28.79 5.70 -0.96
CA GLU A 461 -28.01 4.66 -1.61
C GLU A 461 -28.23 3.30 -0.93
N GLN A 462 -28.60 2.30 -1.73
CA GLN A 462 -28.71 0.93 -1.25
C GLN A 462 -27.32 0.30 -1.15
N ARG A 463 -26.98 -0.23 0.03
CA ARG A 463 -25.69 -0.87 0.30
C ARG A 463 -25.85 -2.38 0.38
N ARG A 464 -24.77 -3.09 0.04
CA ARG A 464 -24.72 -4.55 0.14
C ARG A 464 -23.97 -4.98 1.39
N LEU A 465 -24.12 -6.25 1.74
CA LEU A 465 -23.41 -6.88 2.87
C LEU A 465 -22.01 -7.29 2.42
N ASN A 466 -20.99 -6.53 2.81
CA ASN A 466 -19.59 -6.76 2.41
C ASN A 466 -18.71 -7.08 3.61
N CYS A 467 -17.69 -7.92 3.42
CA CYS A 467 -16.71 -8.23 4.44
C CYS A 467 -15.32 -8.55 3.88
N GLU A 468 -14.29 -8.21 4.68
CA GLU A 468 -12.88 -8.46 4.44
C GLU A 468 -12.27 -9.03 5.72
N VAL A 469 -12.44 -10.35 5.93
CA VAL A 469 -12.12 -11.02 7.19
C VAL A 469 -10.70 -11.58 7.21
N GLN A 470 -9.98 -11.31 8.30
CA GLN A 470 -8.65 -11.84 8.59
C GLN A 470 -8.66 -12.49 9.98
N ILE A 471 -8.56 -13.79 10.06
CA ILE A 471 -8.45 -14.51 11.34
C ILE A 471 -6.97 -14.74 11.65
N ILE A 472 -6.47 -14.10 12.69
CA ILE A 472 -5.04 -14.02 12.98
C ILE A 472 -4.69 -14.85 14.21
N GLY A 473 -3.79 -15.79 14.04
CA GLY A 473 -3.30 -16.63 15.12
C GLY A 473 -2.03 -17.39 14.74
N ASP A 474 -1.34 -17.90 15.73
CA ASP A 474 -0.12 -18.67 15.53
C ASP A 474 -0.33 -19.95 14.73
N PRO A 475 0.72 -20.56 14.18
CA PRO A 475 0.62 -21.90 13.64
C PRO A 475 0.04 -22.87 14.66
N ALA A 476 -0.87 -23.75 14.22
CA ALA A 476 -1.58 -24.71 15.08
C ALA A 476 -2.60 -24.11 16.08
N SER A 477 -2.99 -22.86 15.99
CA SER A 477 -4.01 -22.20 16.84
C SER A 477 -5.47 -22.64 16.57
N GLY A 478 -5.70 -23.75 15.86
CA GLY A 478 -7.03 -24.31 15.69
C GLY A 478 -7.88 -23.66 14.56
N LYS A 479 -7.27 -23.15 13.50
CA LYS A 479 -7.94 -22.49 12.36
C LYS A 479 -8.87 -23.38 11.53
N SER A 480 -8.86 -24.69 11.74
CA SER A 480 -9.60 -25.68 10.92
C SER A 480 -11.12 -25.56 10.96
N PHE A 481 -11.70 -24.94 11.98
CA PHE A 481 -13.14 -24.69 12.09
C PHE A 481 -13.67 -23.88 10.90
N ALA A 482 -12.89 -22.94 10.38
CA ALA A 482 -13.27 -22.12 9.23
C ALA A 482 -13.55 -22.98 8.00
N THR A 483 -12.78 -24.06 7.79
CA THR A 483 -13.00 -25.02 6.69
C THR A 483 -14.31 -25.80 6.88
N ARG A 484 -14.69 -26.15 8.11
CA ARG A 484 -15.99 -26.78 8.41
C ARG A 484 -17.12 -25.83 8.02
N LEU A 485 -17.12 -24.59 8.52
CA LEU A 485 -18.13 -23.60 8.22
C LEU A 485 -18.24 -23.29 6.72
N TYR A 486 -17.09 -23.17 6.03
CA TYR A 486 -17.05 -23.01 4.58
C TYR A 486 -17.77 -24.14 3.84
N LYS A 487 -17.45 -25.40 4.18
CA LYS A 487 -18.04 -26.57 3.52
C LYS A 487 -19.55 -26.69 3.71
N GLN A 488 -20.05 -26.26 4.86
CA GLN A 488 -21.49 -26.38 5.16
C GLN A 488 -22.28 -25.17 4.64
N LEU A 489 -21.88 -23.95 4.99
CA LEU A 489 -22.62 -22.75 4.61
C LEU A 489 -22.54 -22.45 3.10
N ILE A 490 -21.38 -22.60 2.49
CA ILE A 490 -21.16 -22.26 1.06
C ILE A 490 -21.50 -23.43 0.11
N ALA A 491 -22.04 -24.53 0.64
CA ALA A 491 -22.43 -25.68 -0.15
C ALA A 491 -23.28 -25.36 -1.40
N PRO A 492 -24.30 -24.50 -1.37
CA PRO A 492 -25.09 -24.16 -2.57
C PRO A 492 -24.25 -23.49 -3.65
N ILE A 493 -23.38 -22.52 -3.31
CA ILE A 493 -22.51 -21.86 -4.28
C ILE A 493 -21.49 -22.84 -4.85
N ILE A 494 -20.89 -23.70 -4.02
CA ILE A 494 -19.93 -24.73 -4.47
C ILE A 494 -20.59 -25.69 -5.46
N ALA A 495 -21.83 -26.07 -5.23
CA ALA A 495 -22.59 -26.95 -6.11
C ALA A 495 -22.86 -26.27 -7.47
N ALA A 496 -23.27 -25.00 -7.47
CA ALA A 496 -23.49 -24.21 -8.68
C ALA A 496 -22.19 -24.00 -9.47
N ASP A 497 -21.10 -23.64 -8.80
CA ASP A 497 -19.78 -23.43 -9.40
C ASP A 497 -19.23 -24.69 -10.04
N ARG A 498 -19.53 -25.88 -9.49
CA ARG A 498 -19.10 -27.15 -10.08
C ARG A 498 -19.64 -27.33 -11.48
N VAL A 499 -20.90 -27.03 -11.70
CA VAL A 499 -21.55 -27.09 -13.02
C VAL A 499 -20.85 -26.16 -14.01
N GLY A 500 -20.56 -24.93 -13.58
CA GLY A 500 -19.81 -23.96 -14.39
C GLY A 500 -18.39 -24.42 -14.72
N LYS A 501 -17.67 -24.97 -13.75
CA LYS A 501 -16.31 -25.51 -13.93
C LYS A 501 -16.28 -26.73 -14.87
N GLU A 502 -17.28 -27.61 -14.79
CA GLU A 502 -17.44 -28.74 -15.72
C GLU A 502 -17.65 -28.25 -17.17
N ALA A 503 -18.48 -27.24 -17.39
CA ALA A 503 -18.70 -26.64 -18.70
C ALA A 503 -17.41 -26.01 -19.28
N ILE A 504 -16.62 -25.31 -18.47
CA ILE A 504 -15.32 -24.78 -18.91
C ILE A 504 -14.33 -25.89 -19.24
N ASN A 505 -14.29 -26.95 -18.44
CA ASN A 505 -13.40 -28.09 -18.70
C ASN A 505 -13.80 -28.80 -20.01
N ALA A 506 -15.09 -29.04 -20.25
CA ALA A 506 -15.59 -29.58 -21.51
C ALA A 506 -15.18 -28.71 -22.72
N TYR A 507 -15.31 -27.39 -22.61
CA TYR A 507 -14.84 -26.45 -23.62
C TYR A 507 -13.32 -26.57 -23.87
N ARG A 508 -12.51 -26.67 -22.81
CA ARG A 508 -11.05 -26.86 -22.92
C ARG A 508 -10.67 -28.16 -23.64
N GLU A 509 -11.37 -29.23 -23.34
CA GLU A 509 -11.15 -30.54 -24.05
C GLU A 509 -11.56 -30.44 -25.52
N GLN A 510 -12.68 -29.80 -25.85
CA GLN A 510 -13.07 -29.51 -27.22
C GLN A 510 -12.02 -28.67 -27.98
N MET A 511 -11.43 -27.70 -27.32
CA MET A 511 -10.36 -26.88 -27.89
C MET A 511 -9.07 -27.68 -28.15
N LYS A 512 -8.72 -28.63 -27.27
CA LYS A 512 -7.54 -29.50 -27.45
C LYS A 512 -7.73 -30.50 -28.63
N THR A 513 -8.93 -31.01 -28.83
CA THR A 513 -9.27 -32.01 -29.85
C THR A 513 -9.61 -31.41 -31.22
N LYS A 514 -9.57 -30.08 -31.32
CA LYS A 514 -9.93 -29.33 -32.52
C LYS A 514 -8.92 -29.60 -33.64
N GLY A 515 -9.36 -30.18 -34.77
CA GLY A 515 -8.56 -30.24 -36.01
C GLY A 515 -8.45 -28.84 -36.66
N ALA A 516 -7.42 -28.66 -37.50
CA ALA A 516 -7.03 -27.35 -38.12
C ALA A 516 -8.18 -26.65 -38.88
N ASN A 517 -9.15 -27.39 -39.39
CA ASN A 517 -10.21 -26.89 -40.26
C ASN A 517 -11.61 -26.85 -39.61
N LYS A 518 -11.74 -27.04 -38.30
CA LYS A 518 -13.04 -26.99 -37.61
C LYS A 518 -13.25 -25.62 -36.97
N GLU A 519 -14.51 -25.17 -36.96
CA GLU A 519 -14.94 -23.96 -36.28
C GLU A 519 -14.54 -23.95 -34.80
N LYS A 520 -14.12 -22.80 -34.27
CA LYS A 520 -13.72 -22.69 -32.85
C LYS A 520 -14.95 -22.88 -31.96
N PRO A 521 -14.91 -23.79 -30.97
CA PRO A 521 -15.99 -23.90 -30.01
C PRO A 521 -16.20 -22.56 -29.32
N LYS A 522 -17.46 -22.20 -29.10
CA LYS A 522 -17.80 -20.97 -28.38
C LYS A 522 -17.57 -21.17 -26.88
N LYS A 523 -16.82 -20.24 -26.26
CA LYS A 523 -16.55 -20.24 -24.80
C LYS A 523 -17.90 -20.10 -24.06
N PRO A 524 -18.24 -21.01 -23.13
CA PRO A 524 -19.49 -20.90 -22.37
C PRO A 524 -19.44 -19.69 -21.44
N LYS A 525 -20.54 -18.93 -21.34
CA LYS A 525 -20.74 -17.97 -20.27
C LYS A 525 -21.25 -18.73 -19.05
N VAL A 526 -20.48 -18.76 -18.00
CA VAL A 526 -20.81 -19.46 -16.75
C VAL A 526 -20.62 -18.54 -15.57
N VAL A 527 -21.40 -18.75 -14.53
CA VAL A 527 -21.23 -18.09 -13.23
C VAL A 527 -20.34 -18.96 -12.36
N ILE A 528 -19.20 -18.42 -11.93
CA ILE A 528 -18.30 -19.03 -10.95
C ILE A 528 -18.01 -17.98 -9.91
N ARG A 529 -18.42 -18.20 -8.68
CA ARG A 529 -18.35 -17.22 -7.58
C ARG A 529 -17.20 -17.49 -6.61
N VAL A 530 -16.81 -18.77 -6.43
CA VAL A 530 -15.75 -19.14 -5.48
C VAL A 530 -14.42 -19.31 -6.18
N HIS A 531 -13.46 -18.49 -5.79
CA HIS A 531 -12.12 -18.43 -6.36
C HIS A 531 -11.03 -18.69 -5.32
N PRO A 532 -10.03 -19.52 -5.61
CA PRO A 532 -8.82 -19.60 -4.79
C PRO A 532 -8.00 -18.31 -4.92
N ALA A 533 -7.19 -18.00 -3.93
CA ALA A 533 -6.29 -16.86 -3.94
C ALA A 533 -5.36 -16.80 -5.17
N ARG A 534 -5.05 -17.95 -5.76
CA ARG A 534 -4.19 -18.09 -6.97
C ARG A 534 -4.89 -17.78 -8.30
N THR A 535 -6.10 -17.24 -8.30
CA THR A 535 -6.77 -16.82 -9.53
C THR A 535 -6.13 -15.51 -10.03
N SER A 536 -5.78 -15.47 -11.33
CA SER A 536 -5.25 -14.24 -11.95
C SER A 536 -6.31 -13.12 -11.97
N ASN A 537 -5.88 -11.87 -11.95
CA ASN A 537 -6.79 -10.71 -11.97
C ASN A 537 -7.71 -10.73 -13.19
N ALA A 538 -7.16 -11.03 -14.38
CA ALA A 538 -7.95 -11.09 -15.61
C ALA A 538 -9.07 -12.14 -15.54
N GLN A 539 -8.78 -13.34 -15.02
CA GLN A 539 -9.82 -14.36 -14.86
C GLN A 539 -10.81 -14.00 -13.77
N PHE A 540 -10.33 -13.42 -12.66
CA PHE A 540 -11.18 -13.03 -11.54
C PHE A 540 -12.17 -11.92 -11.95
N ILE A 541 -11.71 -10.91 -12.67
CA ILE A 541 -12.55 -9.83 -13.21
C ILE A 541 -13.53 -10.39 -14.24
N GLN A 542 -13.09 -11.26 -15.15
CA GLN A 542 -13.97 -11.91 -16.14
C GLN A 542 -15.10 -12.67 -15.46
N ASP A 543 -14.81 -13.45 -14.42
CA ASP A 543 -15.82 -14.22 -13.70
C ASP A 543 -16.71 -13.31 -12.85
N MET A 544 -16.19 -12.21 -12.30
CA MET A 544 -16.97 -11.19 -11.59
C MET A 544 -17.98 -10.53 -12.52
N VAL A 545 -17.58 -10.11 -13.72
CA VAL A 545 -18.46 -9.54 -14.73
C VAL A 545 -19.52 -10.55 -15.22
N ASN A 546 -19.18 -11.84 -15.29
CA ASN A 546 -20.11 -12.89 -15.67
C ASN A 546 -21.06 -13.30 -14.53
N ALA A 547 -20.72 -12.99 -13.27
CA ALA A 547 -21.52 -13.34 -12.09
C ALA A 547 -22.72 -12.39 -11.94
N VAL A 548 -23.61 -12.42 -12.93
CA VAL A 548 -24.84 -11.60 -13.00
C VAL A 548 -26.05 -12.51 -13.08
N GLU A 549 -27.09 -12.17 -12.33
CA GLU A 549 -28.38 -12.83 -12.31
C GLU A 549 -29.50 -11.82 -12.57
N ASP A 550 -30.57 -12.27 -13.20
CA ASP A 550 -31.79 -11.47 -13.36
C ASP A 550 -32.68 -11.72 -12.14
N VAL A 551 -32.91 -10.71 -11.37
CA VAL A 551 -33.77 -10.73 -10.18
C VAL A 551 -34.89 -9.73 -10.39
N ASP A 552 -36.11 -10.21 -10.58
CA ASP A 552 -37.30 -9.40 -10.80
C ASP A 552 -37.23 -8.46 -12.03
N GLY A 553 -36.45 -8.85 -13.07
CA GLY A 553 -36.24 -8.06 -14.28
C GLY A 553 -35.07 -7.09 -14.23
N GLU A 554 -34.36 -7.03 -13.08
CA GLU A 554 -33.14 -6.23 -12.91
C GLU A 554 -31.91 -7.14 -12.89
N LYS A 555 -30.86 -6.73 -13.60
CA LYS A 555 -29.57 -7.43 -13.59
C LYS A 555 -28.80 -7.07 -12.33
N MET A 556 -28.60 -8.06 -11.48
CA MET A 556 -27.85 -7.92 -10.24
C MET A 556 -26.53 -8.69 -10.30
N GLN A 557 -25.42 -8.03 -9.99
CA GLN A 557 -24.13 -8.68 -9.90
C GLN A 557 -24.01 -9.43 -8.58
N LEU A 558 -23.52 -10.68 -8.61
CA LEU A 558 -23.40 -11.54 -7.44
C LEU A 558 -22.03 -11.39 -6.79
N HIS A 559 -21.96 -11.56 -5.46
CA HIS A 559 -20.66 -11.55 -4.75
C HIS A 559 -19.78 -12.71 -5.15
N MET A 560 -18.53 -12.36 -5.44
CA MET A 560 -17.43 -13.30 -5.49
C MET A 560 -17.01 -13.65 -4.06
N LEU A 561 -16.45 -14.84 -3.86
CA LEU A 561 -15.90 -15.29 -2.59
C LEU A 561 -14.48 -15.82 -2.78
N THR A 562 -13.57 -15.34 -1.96
CA THR A 562 -12.28 -15.99 -1.77
C THR A 562 -12.14 -16.47 -0.32
N PHE A 563 -11.88 -17.76 -0.15
CA PHE A 563 -11.56 -18.35 1.15
C PHE A 563 -10.22 -19.06 1.07
N ASP A 564 -9.29 -18.71 1.95
CA ASP A 564 -7.99 -19.37 2.06
C ASP A 564 -7.58 -19.49 3.52
N THR A 565 -7.01 -20.64 3.88
CA THR A 565 -6.59 -20.93 5.25
C THR A 565 -5.16 -20.47 5.56
N GLU A 566 -4.45 -19.92 4.56
CA GLU A 566 -3.06 -19.49 4.67
C GLU A 566 -2.83 -18.14 4.00
N LEU A 567 -3.04 -17.04 4.75
CA LEU A 567 -2.75 -15.68 4.28
C LEU A 567 -1.30 -15.51 3.81
N ASP A 568 -0.35 -16.16 4.48
CA ASP A 568 1.08 -16.12 4.11
C ASP A 568 1.30 -16.60 2.68
N ASN A 569 0.64 -17.70 2.30
CA ASN A 569 0.68 -18.24 0.94
C ASN A 569 0.03 -17.29 -0.08
N THR A 570 -1.10 -16.71 0.28
CA THR A 570 -1.82 -15.74 -0.54
C THR A 570 -0.94 -14.54 -0.86
N LEU A 571 -0.27 -13.97 0.14
CA LEU A 571 0.63 -12.83 -0.03
C LEU A 571 1.85 -13.16 -0.90
N ARG A 572 2.41 -14.39 -0.79
CA ARG A 572 3.49 -14.83 -1.68
C ARG A 572 3.03 -14.90 -3.13
N VAL A 573 1.84 -15.42 -3.36
CA VAL A 573 1.25 -15.53 -4.69
C VAL A 573 0.95 -14.14 -5.28
N GLN A 574 0.41 -13.23 -4.50
CA GLN A 574 0.12 -11.85 -4.92
C GLN A 574 1.40 -11.06 -5.26
N LYS A 575 2.50 -11.30 -4.55
CA LYS A 575 3.81 -10.70 -4.86
C LYS A 575 4.47 -11.27 -6.12
N GLY A 576 3.97 -12.36 -6.69
CA GLY A 576 4.50 -13.00 -7.90
C GLY A 576 4.32 -12.22 -9.21
N GLY A 577 3.73 -11.01 -9.17
CA GLY A 577 3.59 -10.10 -10.31
C GLY A 577 2.30 -9.30 -10.27
N SER A 578 2.27 -8.14 -10.94
CA SER A 578 1.10 -7.24 -11.00
C SER A 578 -0.20 -7.90 -11.52
N TRP A 579 -0.09 -8.98 -12.28
CA TRP A 579 -1.23 -9.74 -12.79
C TRP A 579 -1.94 -10.62 -11.74
N MET A 580 -1.36 -10.74 -10.54
CA MET A 580 -1.92 -11.44 -9.38
C MET A 580 -2.31 -10.50 -8.25
N ASP A 581 -1.80 -9.27 -8.26
CA ASP A 581 -2.07 -8.28 -7.22
C ASP A 581 -3.51 -7.78 -7.29
N LYS A 582 -4.25 -7.93 -6.20
CA LYS A 582 -5.65 -7.55 -6.06
C LYS A 582 -5.87 -6.37 -5.11
N GLU A 583 -4.82 -5.68 -4.66
CA GLU A 583 -4.94 -4.61 -3.66
C GLU A 583 -5.92 -3.52 -4.09
N SER A 584 -5.92 -3.13 -5.38
CA SER A 584 -6.88 -2.16 -5.90
C SER A 584 -8.33 -2.64 -5.84
N LEU A 585 -8.56 -3.94 -6.09
CA LEU A 585 -9.90 -4.54 -5.99
C LEU A 585 -10.32 -4.68 -4.53
N GLU A 586 -9.41 -5.02 -3.62
CA GLU A 586 -9.67 -5.08 -2.18
C GLU A 586 -10.16 -3.72 -1.65
N LEU A 587 -9.51 -2.62 -2.04
CA LEU A 587 -9.92 -1.27 -1.63
C LEU A 587 -11.33 -0.89 -2.12
N LYS A 588 -11.75 -1.38 -3.28
CA LYS A 588 -13.05 -1.08 -3.88
C LYS A 588 -14.17 -2.02 -3.41
N ALA A 589 -13.82 -3.24 -2.99
CA ALA A 589 -14.78 -4.28 -2.62
C ALA A 589 -15.68 -3.89 -1.43
N PHE A 590 -15.13 -3.19 -0.44
CA PHE A 590 -15.85 -2.83 0.78
C PHE A 590 -17.08 -1.94 0.53
N HIS A 591 -17.02 -1.07 -0.46
CA HIS A 591 -18.10 -0.16 -0.81
C HIS A 591 -18.78 -0.47 -2.16
N ASN A 592 -18.41 -1.58 -2.81
CA ASN A 592 -18.85 -1.96 -4.15
C ASN A 592 -18.60 -0.84 -5.18
N GLU A 593 -17.41 -0.26 -5.15
CA GLU A 593 -17.02 0.83 -6.05
C GLU A 593 -16.86 0.31 -7.48
N GLU A 594 -17.09 1.20 -8.45
CA GLU A 594 -16.88 0.88 -9.86
C GLU A 594 -15.37 0.76 -10.18
N ASP A 595 -15.05 -0.19 -11.04
CA ASP A 595 -13.75 -0.36 -11.66
C ASP A 595 -13.91 -0.59 -13.16
N GLY A 596 -12.84 -0.42 -13.92
CA GLY A 596 -12.85 -0.60 -15.36
C GLY A 596 -11.57 -1.26 -15.85
N GLN A 597 -11.72 -2.06 -16.92
CA GLN A 597 -10.59 -2.68 -17.58
C GLN A 597 -10.68 -2.47 -19.07
N PHE A 598 -9.60 -1.99 -19.68
CA PHE A 598 -9.52 -1.77 -21.11
C PHE A 598 -8.18 -2.27 -21.65
N TYR A 599 -8.14 -3.53 -22.07
CA TYR A 599 -6.95 -4.13 -22.67
C TYR A 599 -7.23 -4.55 -24.11
N SER A 600 -6.24 -4.46 -24.98
CA SER A 600 -6.31 -4.84 -26.39
C SER A 600 -6.32 -6.35 -26.64
N ASN A 601 -6.34 -7.17 -25.61
CA ASN A 601 -6.38 -8.63 -25.69
C ASN A 601 -7.81 -9.10 -25.99
N MET A 602 -7.98 -10.03 -26.95
CA MET A 602 -9.28 -10.52 -27.40
C MET A 602 -10.10 -11.24 -26.32
N ASP A 603 -9.47 -11.73 -25.26
CA ASP A 603 -10.12 -12.42 -24.13
C ASP A 603 -10.37 -11.49 -22.92
N SER A 604 -9.99 -10.22 -22.99
CA SER A 604 -10.16 -9.27 -21.90
C SER A 604 -11.57 -8.69 -21.87
N VAL A 605 -12.06 -8.43 -20.67
CA VAL A 605 -13.26 -7.61 -20.44
C VAL A 605 -12.92 -6.16 -20.81
N VAL A 606 -13.80 -5.53 -21.59
CA VAL A 606 -13.68 -4.14 -22.03
C VAL A 606 -14.95 -3.43 -21.57
N GLU A 607 -15.17 -3.34 -20.28
CA GLU A 607 -16.33 -2.67 -19.71
C GLU A 607 -16.07 -2.26 -18.25
N ASN A 608 -16.86 -1.34 -17.74
CA ASN A 608 -16.91 -1.03 -16.33
C ASN A 608 -17.71 -2.10 -15.59
N PHE A 609 -17.30 -2.38 -14.35
CA PHE A 609 -17.96 -3.35 -13.48
C PHE A 609 -17.92 -2.88 -12.03
N ILE A 610 -18.87 -3.37 -11.23
CA ILE A 610 -18.89 -3.11 -9.80
C ILE A 610 -18.07 -4.18 -9.10
N VAL A 611 -17.16 -3.79 -8.18
CA VAL A 611 -16.39 -4.75 -7.40
C VAL A 611 -17.25 -5.33 -6.29
N THR A 612 -17.77 -6.54 -6.51
CA THR A 612 -18.58 -7.30 -5.56
C THR A 612 -17.80 -8.52 -5.09
N TRP A 613 -17.07 -8.37 -3.98
CA TRP A 613 -16.15 -9.41 -3.52
C TRP A 613 -16.03 -9.43 -2.00
N ASN A 614 -16.33 -10.59 -1.42
CA ASN A 614 -16.07 -10.91 -0.02
C ASN A 614 -14.89 -11.87 0.07
N TYR A 615 -14.01 -11.67 1.05
CA TYR A 615 -12.93 -12.60 1.27
C TYR A 615 -12.67 -12.86 2.76
N ILE A 616 -12.29 -14.11 3.03
CA ILE A 616 -12.02 -14.61 4.37
C ILE A 616 -10.70 -15.37 4.33
N TYR A 617 -9.71 -14.85 5.04
CA TYR A 617 -8.41 -15.47 5.17
C TYR A 617 -8.11 -15.85 6.61
N THR A 618 -7.36 -16.91 6.83
CA THR A 618 -6.71 -17.17 8.11
C THR A 618 -5.20 -17.04 7.93
N GLY A 619 -4.49 -16.47 8.91
CA GLY A 619 -3.07 -16.18 8.77
C GLY A 619 -2.35 -16.02 10.10
N THR A 620 -1.07 -15.68 10.01
CA THR A 620 -0.21 -15.40 11.16
C THR A 620 -0.12 -13.89 11.42
N PRO A 621 0.28 -13.45 12.62
CA PRO A 621 0.57 -12.04 12.88
C PRO A 621 1.62 -11.45 11.93
N LEU A 622 2.59 -12.27 11.50
CA LEU A 622 3.61 -11.84 10.52
C LEU A 622 3.01 -11.58 9.13
N ALA A 623 2.04 -12.40 8.71
CA ALA A 623 1.34 -12.19 7.45
C ALA A 623 0.54 -10.88 7.47
N LEU A 624 -0.17 -10.59 8.57
CA LEU A 624 -0.89 -9.33 8.71
C LEU A 624 0.05 -8.12 8.67
N LYS A 625 1.19 -8.17 9.38
CA LYS A 625 2.23 -7.12 9.33
C LYS A 625 2.83 -6.95 7.93
N ALA A 626 2.92 -8.02 7.14
CA ALA A 626 3.38 -7.94 5.76
C ALA A 626 2.32 -7.33 4.82
N LYS A 627 1.03 -7.53 5.10
CA LYS A 627 -0.10 -6.97 4.35
C LYS A 627 -0.31 -5.50 4.68
N ILE A 628 -0.36 -5.16 5.97
CA ILE A 628 -0.55 -3.78 6.47
C ILE A 628 0.70 -3.36 7.24
N ASN A 629 1.35 -2.32 6.77
CA ASN A 629 2.58 -1.79 7.35
C ASN A 629 2.64 -0.25 7.18
N GLU A 630 3.65 0.39 7.76
CA GLU A 630 3.82 1.85 7.73
C GLU A 630 3.78 2.47 6.32
N ARG A 631 4.16 1.73 5.28
CA ARG A 631 4.26 2.25 3.91
C ARG A 631 2.90 2.34 3.22
N ASN A 632 2.02 1.36 3.48
CA ASN A 632 0.71 1.26 2.82
C ASN A 632 -0.47 1.56 3.75
N PHE A 633 -0.22 1.91 5.01
CA PHE A 633 -1.27 2.23 5.98
C PHE A 633 -2.20 3.35 5.50
N GLY A 634 -1.63 4.37 4.84
CA GLY A 634 -2.37 5.50 4.26
C GLY A 634 -3.33 5.14 3.12
N SER A 635 -3.28 3.92 2.55
CA SER A 635 -4.25 3.46 1.53
C SER A 635 -5.67 3.31 2.06
N GLY A 636 -5.84 3.23 3.39
CA GLY A 636 -7.13 3.05 4.06
C GLY A 636 -7.64 1.60 4.07
N LEU A 637 -6.83 0.61 3.61
CA LEU A 637 -7.20 -0.80 3.66
C LEU A 637 -7.41 -1.29 5.09
N ALA A 638 -6.56 -0.86 6.04
CA ALA A 638 -6.63 -1.25 7.44
C ALA A 638 -8.04 -1.05 8.06
N THR A 639 -8.71 0.05 7.75
CA THR A 639 -10.04 0.37 8.29
C THR A 639 -11.18 -0.42 7.64
N ARG A 640 -10.92 -1.12 6.55
CA ARG A 640 -11.87 -2.01 5.85
C ARG A 640 -11.78 -3.46 6.35
N LEU A 641 -10.62 -3.84 6.91
CA LEU A 641 -10.39 -5.20 7.38
C LEU A 641 -11.10 -5.49 8.71
N THR A 642 -11.65 -6.67 8.83
CA THR A 642 -12.07 -7.29 10.10
C THR A 642 -10.99 -8.26 10.54
N CYS A 643 -10.14 -7.83 11.46
CA CYS A 643 -9.03 -8.65 11.96
C CYS A 643 -9.38 -9.22 13.35
N ILE A 644 -9.58 -10.52 13.44
CA ILE A 644 -9.98 -11.19 14.69
C ILE A 644 -8.83 -12.07 15.20
N PRO A 645 -8.36 -11.88 16.45
CA PRO A 645 -7.34 -12.73 17.03
C PRO A 645 -7.89 -14.11 17.37
N LEU A 646 -7.03 -15.12 17.30
CA LEU A 646 -7.27 -16.43 17.89
C LEU A 646 -6.53 -16.52 19.23
N PRO A 647 -7.00 -17.40 20.15
CA PRO A 647 -6.32 -17.58 21.41
C PRO A 647 -4.90 -18.11 21.21
N PRO A 648 -3.95 -17.77 22.08
CA PRO A 648 -2.61 -18.31 22.07
C PRO A 648 -2.62 -19.83 22.30
N THR A 649 -1.58 -20.51 21.85
CA THR A 649 -1.41 -21.95 22.08
C THR A 649 -0.88 -22.20 23.50
N ASN A 650 -1.60 -22.99 24.31
CA ASN A 650 -1.34 -23.19 25.74
C ASN A 650 -0.87 -24.62 26.10
N PHE A 651 -0.02 -25.25 25.29
CA PHE A 651 0.46 -26.62 25.53
C PHE A 651 -0.64 -27.66 25.74
N GLU A 652 -1.86 -27.36 25.34
CA GLU A 652 -2.99 -28.26 25.48
C GLU A 652 -2.97 -29.37 24.43
N MET A 653 -3.25 -30.57 24.85
CA MET A 653 -3.39 -31.68 23.91
C MET A 653 -4.70 -31.57 23.12
N ILE A 654 -4.61 -31.89 21.83
CA ILE A 654 -5.79 -31.99 20.97
C ILE A 654 -6.70 -33.11 21.51
N SER A 655 -7.99 -32.83 21.69
CA SER A 655 -8.95 -33.80 22.11
C SER A 655 -9.03 -34.96 21.11
N ARG A 656 -9.15 -36.18 21.64
CA ARG A 656 -9.40 -37.39 20.84
C ARG A 656 -10.89 -37.57 20.50
N GLU A 657 -11.76 -36.80 21.14
CA GLU A 657 -13.20 -36.89 20.91
C GLU A 657 -13.56 -36.27 19.52
N SER A 658 -14.50 -36.94 18.86
CA SER A 658 -15.01 -36.41 17.60
C SER A 658 -15.89 -35.19 17.86
N THR A 659 -15.55 -34.06 17.23
CA THR A 659 -16.39 -32.85 17.25
C THR A 659 -17.44 -32.84 16.12
N LYS A 660 -17.53 -33.95 15.35
CA LYS A 660 -18.51 -34.07 14.25
C LYS A 660 -19.91 -34.21 14.81
N ASP A 661 -20.79 -33.34 14.38
CA ASP A 661 -22.21 -33.37 14.68
C ASP A 661 -22.97 -33.20 13.35
N ALA A 662 -23.53 -34.31 12.87
CA ALA A 662 -24.21 -34.34 11.56
C ALA A 662 -25.49 -33.49 11.57
N GLU A 663 -26.19 -33.39 12.69
CA GLU A 663 -27.40 -32.55 12.80
C GLU A 663 -27.04 -31.06 12.74
N SER A 664 -25.99 -30.64 13.46
CA SER A 664 -25.47 -29.29 13.42
C SER A 664 -24.98 -28.91 12.00
N ASP A 665 -24.25 -29.83 11.37
CA ASP A 665 -23.75 -29.61 10.00
C ASP A 665 -24.91 -29.53 8.97
N ASN A 666 -25.95 -30.30 9.13
CA ASN A 666 -27.15 -30.24 8.28
C ASN A 666 -27.90 -28.92 8.47
N ARG A 667 -28.10 -28.46 9.72
CA ARG A 667 -28.72 -27.14 9.97
C ARG A 667 -27.94 -25.99 9.36
N LEU A 668 -26.60 -25.99 9.45
CA LEU A 668 -25.75 -25.00 8.78
C LEU A 668 -25.96 -25.02 7.25
N LYS A 669 -26.03 -26.20 6.66
CA LYS A 669 -26.26 -26.35 5.22
C LYS A 669 -27.63 -25.87 4.78
N GLU A 670 -28.70 -26.22 5.53
CA GLU A 670 -30.06 -25.77 5.28
C GLU A 670 -30.19 -24.24 5.35
N TRP A 671 -29.53 -23.62 6.33
CA TRP A 671 -29.48 -22.15 6.40
C TRP A 671 -28.67 -21.55 5.25
N GLY A 672 -27.59 -22.18 4.81
CA GLY A 672 -26.86 -21.78 3.62
C GLY A 672 -27.75 -21.76 2.37
N GLU A 673 -28.58 -22.79 2.17
CA GLU A 673 -29.53 -22.87 1.04
C GLU A 673 -30.65 -21.83 1.13
N LYS A 674 -31.14 -21.51 2.35
CA LYS A 674 -32.15 -20.47 2.58
C LYS A 674 -31.60 -19.09 2.33
N LEU A 675 -30.43 -18.75 2.90
CA LEU A 675 -29.83 -17.45 2.76
C LEU A 675 -29.34 -17.15 1.33
N ASP A 676 -28.90 -18.16 0.58
CA ASP A 676 -28.53 -17.99 -0.84
C ASP A 676 -29.74 -17.63 -1.72
N LYS A 677 -30.96 -17.77 -1.22
CA LYS A 677 -32.20 -17.39 -1.89
C LYS A 677 -32.84 -16.13 -1.35
N MET A 678 -32.22 -15.47 -0.39
CA MET A 678 -32.72 -14.19 0.14
C MET A 678 -32.53 -13.06 -0.87
N LYS A 679 -33.56 -12.22 -1.05
CA LYS A 679 -33.52 -11.01 -1.87
C LYS A 679 -34.22 -9.83 -1.19
N GLY A 680 -33.94 -8.62 -1.68
CA GLY A 680 -34.66 -7.40 -1.34
C GLY A 680 -34.00 -6.55 -0.28
N VAL A 681 -34.67 -5.46 0.09
CA VAL A 681 -34.19 -4.49 1.06
C VAL A 681 -34.46 -4.99 2.48
N LEU A 682 -33.41 -5.04 3.30
CA LEU A 682 -33.52 -5.43 4.71
C LEU A 682 -33.97 -4.23 5.57
N THR A 683 -34.96 -4.41 6.40
CA THR A 683 -35.54 -3.38 7.28
C THR A 683 -34.74 -3.23 8.59
N LEU A 684 -33.48 -2.73 8.47
CA LEU A 684 -32.53 -2.61 9.58
C LEU A 684 -32.43 -1.19 10.15
N GLY A 685 -33.38 -0.29 9.86
CA GLY A 685 -33.30 1.14 10.17
C GLY A 685 -33.02 1.42 11.65
N LYS A 686 -33.70 0.74 12.59
CA LYS A 686 -33.48 0.93 14.04
C LYS A 686 -32.05 0.53 14.46
N ILE A 687 -31.49 -0.54 13.89
CA ILE A 687 -30.10 -0.95 14.16
C ILE A 687 -29.13 0.07 13.60
N VAL A 688 -29.43 0.66 12.45
CA VAL A 688 -28.65 1.74 11.82
C VAL A 688 -28.62 2.97 12.72
N ASP A 689 -29.76 3.36 13.30
CA ASP A 689 -29.89 4.51 14.22
C ASP A 689 -29.08 4.26 15.53
N GLU A 690 -29.21 3.08 16.11
CA GLU A 690 -28.42 2.69 17.31
C GLU A 690 -26.90 2.68 17.02
N LEU A 691 -26.48 2.22 15.83
CA LEU A 691 -25.08 2.28 15.40
C LEU A 691 -24.59 3.72 15.16
N TYR A 692 -25.47 4.62 14.71
CA TYR A 692 -25.15 6.03 14.61
C TYR A 692 -24.86 6.61 16.00
N ASP A 693 -25.74 6.37 16.99
CA ASP A 693 -25.57 6.83 18.36
C ASP A 693 -24.35 6.22 19.03
N TRP A 694 -24.08 4.94 18.77
CA TRP A 694 -22.88 4.25 19.23
C TRP A 694 -21.60 4.93 18.66
N THR A 695 -21.62 5.27 17.36
CA THR A 695 -20.50 5.93 16.69
C THR A 695 -20.31 7.36 17.22
N ALA A 696 -21.41 8.10 17.40
CA ALA A 696 -21.37 9.49 17.87
C ALA A 696 -20.73 9.58 19.27
N ARG A 697 -21.13 8.71 20.19
CA ARG A 697 -20.54 8.65 21.55
C ARG A 697 -19.02 8.43 21.51
N ARG A 698 -18.56 7.45 20.74
CA ARG A 698 -17.12 7.15 20.65
C ARG A 698 -16.34 8.19 19.86
N MET A 699 -17.01 8.87 18.93
CA MET A 699 -16.39 9.98 18.20
C MET A 699 -16.15 11.18 19.13
N GLU A 700 -17.04 11.42 20.11
CA GLU A 700 -16.82 12.42 21.11
C GLU A 700 -15.64 12.07 22.03
N ASP A 701 -15.53 10.79 22.47
CA ASP A 701 -14.36 10.31 23.21
C ASP A 701 -13.05 10.54 22.42
N ALA A 702 -13.05 10.18 21.12
CA ALA A 702 -11.89 10.38 20.25
C ALA A 702 -11.54 11.88 20.06
N LYS A 703 -12.56 12.75 20.07
CA LYS A 703 -12.40 14.19 19.97
C LYS A 703 -11.84 14.77 21.27
N GLU A 704 -12.34 14.35 22.44
CA GLU A 704 -11.81 14.75 23.74
C GLU A 704 -10.33 14.37 23.87
N ASP A 705 -9.94 13.18 23.36
CA ASP A 705 -8.55 12.73 23.30
C ASP A 705 -7.76 13.41 22.17
N ASN A 706 -8.41 14.17 21.30
CA ASN A 706 -7.87 14.68 20.04
C ASN A 706 -7.09 13.61 19.24
N SER A 707 -7.60 12.40 19.27
CA SER A 707 -6.99 11.24 18.63
C SER A 707 -7.51 11.06 17.20
N LYS A 708 -6.80 11.63 16.23
CA LYS A 708 -7.10 11.41 14.80
C LYS A 708 -6.94 9.95 14.38
N ALA A 709 -6.13 9.20 15.09
CA ALA A 709 -5.96 7.77 14.89
C ALA A 709 -7.26 7.01 15.23
N GLU A 710 -7.85 7.28 16.38
CA GLU A 710 -9.12 6.66 16.78
C GLU A 710 -10.28 7.12 15.90
N GLU A 711 -10.38 8.42 15.59
CA GLU A 711 -11.36 8.93 14.63
C GLU A 711 -11.33 8.15 13.31
N MET A 712 -10.13 7.89 12.76
CA MET A 712 -9.98 7.17 11.50
C MET A 712 -10.44 5.72 11.62
N LEU A 713 -10.06 5.01 12.69
CA LEU A 713 -10.42 3.60 12.89
C LEU A 713 -11.92 3.44 13.11
N LEU A 714 -12.56 4.40 13.78
CA LEU A 714 -13.96 4.36 14.15
C LEU A 714 -14.91 4.50 12.95
N LYS A 715 -14.52 5.28 11.94
CA LYS A 715 -15.40 5.69 10.81
C LYS A 715 -16.07 4.55 10.04
N ARG A 716 -15.53 3.33 10.09
CA ARG A 716 -16.09 2.17 9.38
C ARG A 716 -16.63 1.07 10.31
N CYS A 717 -16.46 1.17 11.63
CA CYS A 717 -16.90 0.13 12.56
C CYS A 717 -18.41 -0.15 12.49
N ALA A 718 -19.23 0.87 12.32
CA ALA A 718 -20.68 0.71 12.21
C ALA A 718 -21.09 -0.12 10.96
N TYR A 719 -20.40 0.03 9.82
CA TYR A 719 -20.65 -0.83 8.64
C TYR A 719 -20.36 -2.30 8.95
N HIS A 720 -19.29 -2.59 9.67
CA HIS A 720 -18.99 -3.96 10.10
C HIS A 720 -20.06 -4.46 11.09
N GLY A 721 -20.48 -3.62 12.03
CA GLY A 721 -21.53 -3.96 13.00
C GLY A 721 -22.80 -4.45 12.33
N ILE A 722 -23.34 -3.69 11.39
CA ILE A 722 -24.57 -4.04 10.69
C ILE A 722 -24.36 -5.22 9.72
N ASN A 723 -23.28 -5.22 8.95
CA ASN A 723 -23.03 -6.27 7.96
C ASN A 723 -22.96 -7.66 8.60
N PHE A 724 -22.23 -7.81 9.72
CA PHE A 724 -22.12 -9.10 10.40
C PHE A 724 -23.36 -9.47 11.21
N ALA A 725 -24.14 -8.49 11.70
CA ALA A 725 -25.37 -8.78 12.44
C ALA A 725 -26.53 -9.18 11.52
N ALA A 726 -26.63 -8.56 10.33
CA ALA A 726 -27.79 -8.70 9.43
C ALA A 726 -28.16 -10.15 9.11
N PRO A 727 -27.26 -11.10 8.78
CA PRO A 727 -27.66 -12.47 8.50
C PRO A 727 -28.31 -13.15 9.70
N PHE A 728 -27.82 -12.93 10.92
CA PHE A 728 -28.39 -13.52 12.13
C PHE A 728 -29.74 -12.90 12.46
N ILE A 729 -29.91 -11.59 12.26
CA ILE A 729 -31.19 -10.89 12.47
C ILE A 729 -32.24 -11.44 11.51
N VAL A 730 -31.91 -11.59 10.21
CA VAL A 730 -32.82 -12.19 9.22
C VAL A 730 -33.24 -13.60 9.63
N MET A 731 -32.30 -14.42 10.12
CA MET A 731 -32.63 -15.78 10.58
C MET A 731 -33.53 -15.79 11.81
N ARG A 732 -33.33 -14.86 12.74
CA ARG A 732 -34.17 -14.73 13.93
C ARG A 732 -35.61 -14.36 13.57
N HIS A 733 -35.81 -13.51 12.58
CA HIS A 733 -37.10 -13.07 12.07
C HIS A 733 -37.61 -13.91 10.88
N TRP A 734 -37.14 -15.15 10.72
CA TRP A 734 -37.50 -15.99 9.57
C TRP A 734 -39.01 -16.29 9.46
N ASP A 735 -39.75 -16.20 10.51
CA ASP A 735 -41.22 -16.32 10.55
C ASP A 735 -41.94 -15.22 9.78
N LYS A 736 -41.31 -14.08 9.54
CA LYS A 736 -41.81 -12.96 8.73
C LYS A 736 -41.40 -13.08 7.25
N ILE A 737 -40.45 -13.94 6.94
CA ILE A 737 -39.94 -14.14 5.60
C ILE A 737 -40.87 -15.08 4.83
N ARG A 738 -41.20 -14.73 3.60
CA ARG A 738 -42.07 -15.49 2.70
C ARG A 738 -41.35 -15.89 1.44
N GLN A 739 -41.79 -16.97 0.84
CA GLN A 739 -41.31 -17.40 -0.46
C GLN A 739 -41.96 -16.56 -1.55
N ASP A 740 -41.12 -16.04 -2.46
CA ASP A 740 -41.53 -15.28 -3.64
C ASP A 740 -40.77 -15.87 -4.87
N GLY A 741 -41.48 -16.70 -5.64
CA GLY A 741 -40.91 -17.49 -6.71
C GLY A 741 -39.78 -18.43 -6.20
N PRO A 742 -38.57 -18.33 -6.76
CA PRO A 742 -37.42 -19.12 -6.29
C PRO A 742 -36.74 -18.51 -5.04
N TYR A 743 -37.14 -17.30 -4.62
CA TYR A 743 -36.48 -16.51 -3.59
C TYR A 743 -37.29 -16.41 -2.30
N PHE A 744 -36.66 -15.83 -1.29
CA PHE A 744 -37.25 -15.44 -0.03
C PHE A 744 -37.12 -13.94 0.19
N CYS A 745 -38.17 -13.28 0.63
CA CYS A 745 -38.16 -11.87 1.02
C CYS A 745 -39.20 -11.60 2.12
N GLY A 746 -39.07 -10.47 2.81
CA GLY A 746 -40.01 -10.06 3.83
C GLY A 746 -39.51 -8.87 4.61
N GLU A 747 -40.46 -8.18 5.24
CA GLU A 747 -40.18 -7.08 6.14
C GLU A 747 -40.35 -7.53 7.57
N PHE A 748 -39.49 -7.01 8.46
CA PHE A 748 -39.55 -7.29 9.90
C PHE A 748 -39.10 -6.08 10.69
N ASP A 749 -39.54 -5.98 11.92
CA ASP A 749 -39.08 -4.97 12.87
C ASP A 749 -37.98 -5.55 13.74
N THR A 750 -36.88 -4.82 13.85
CA THR A 750 -35.77 -5.16 14.76
C THR A 750 -36.07 -4.70 16.19
N ASP A 751 -35.51 -5.40 17.18
CA ASP A 751 -35.73 -5.17 18.60
C ASP A 751 -34.41 -5.06 19.40
N ALA A 752 -34.55 -4.95 20.73
CA ALA A 752 -33.40 -4.82 21.62
C ALA A 752 -32.48 -6.07 21.65
N ILE A 753 -32.97 -7.25 21.26
CA ILE A 753 -32.14 -8.47 21.16
C ILE A 753 -31.27 -8.42 19.93
N ASP A 754 -31.81 -7.92 18.81
CA ASP A 754 -31.06 -7.70 17.57
C ASP A 754 -29.97 -6.68 17.81
N TRP A 755 -30.27 -5.59 18.54
CA TRP A 755 -29.29 -4.60 18.93
C TRP A 755 -28.18 -5.20 19.79
N LYS A 756 -28.50 -6.04 20.76
CA LYS A 756 -27.52 -6.70 21.62
C LYS A 756 -26.45 -7.46 20.83
N LEU A 757 -26.87 -8.13 19.76
CA LEU A 757 -25.92 -8.81 18.86
C LEU A 757 -25.10 -7.79 18.04
N ALA A 758 -25.75 -6.79 17.46
CA ALA A 758 -25.06 -5.77 16.65
C ALA A 758 -24.07 -4.95 17.50
N GLU A 759 -24.45 -4.60 18.73
CA GLU A 759 -23.58 -3.90 19.67
C GLU A 759 -22.37 -4.75 20.07
N LEU A 760 -22.56 -6.03 20.35
CA LEU A 760 -21.46 -6.96 20.64
C LEU A 760 -20.49 -7.01 19.45
N ILE A 761 -21.00 -7.18 18.23
CA ILE A 761 -20.18 -7.26 17.01
C ILE A 761 -19.40 -5.97 16.79
N VAL A 762 -20.02 -4.79 16.87
CA VAL A 762 -19.32 -3.53 16.64
C VAL A 762 -18.30 -3.23 17.74
N ASN A 763 -18.57 -3.60 18.99
CA ASN A 763 -17.61 -3.49 20.10
C ASN A 763 -16.39 -4.38 19.88
N ILE A 764 -16.56 -5.63 19.46
CA ILE A 764 -15.47 -6.54 19.09
C ILE A 764 -14.67 -5.96 17.94
N GLN A 765 -15.34 -5.51 16.87
CA GLN A 765 -14.69 -4.92 15.69
C GLN A 765 -13.81 -3.74 16.09
N TYR A 766 -14.34 -2.81 16.90
CA TYR A 766 -13.60 -1.62 17.32
C TYR A 766 -12.40 -1.97 18.21
N ALA A 767 -12.57 -2.87 19.18
CA ALA A 767 -11.48 -3.34 20.03
C ALA A 767 -10.36 -4.00 19.19
N CYS A 768 -10.73 -4.84 18.23
CA CYS A 768 -9.78 -5.47 17.33
C CYS A 768 -9.09 -4.47 16.39
N GLN A 769 -9.81 -3.47 15.88
CA GLN A 769 -9.21 -2.38 15.09
C GLN A 769 -8.16 -1.61 15.90
N ARG A 770 -8.46 -1.28 17.14
CA ARG A 770 -7.49 -0.62 18.04
C ARG A 770 -6.29 -1.51 18.30
N HIS A 771 -6.52 -2.79 18.63
CA HIS A 771 -5.44 -3.74 18.89
C HIS A 771 -4.44 -3.85 17.76
N TYR A 772 -4.90 -4.00 16.52
CA TYR A 772 -4.01 -4.24 15.39
C TYR A 772 -3.45 -2.96 14.76
N PHE A 773 -4.19 -1.85 14.79
CA PHE A 773 -3.90 -0.72 13.93
C PHE A 773 -3.72 0.62 14.63
N LEU A 774 -4.06 0.75 15.93
CA LEU A 774 -3.97 2.05 16.62
C LEU A 774 -2.53 2.61 16.61
N ALA A 775 -1.55 1.80 16.94
CA ALA A 775 -0.15 2.23 16.94
C ALA A 775 0.36 2.65 15.54
N LEU A 776 -0.09 1.97 14.48
CA LEU A 776 0.23 2.36 13.10
C LEU A 776 -0.46 3.65 12.70
N ALA A 777 -1.70 3.85 13.12
CA ALA A 777 -2.48 5.06 12.87
C ALA A 777 -1.86 6.27 13.59
N GLU A 778 -1.52 6.13 14.86
CA GLU A 778 -0.82 7.16 15.64
C GLU A 778 0.49 7.56 14.95
N LYS A 779 1.31 6.58 14.57
CA LYS A 779 2.56 6.83 13.86
C LYS A 779 2.35 7.52 12.51
N TYR A 780 1.33 7.12 11.75
CA TYR A 780 1.00 7.75 10.47
C TYR A 780 0.69 9.25 10.62
N PHE A 781 -0.11 9.62 11.63
CA PHE A 781 -0.42 11.02 11.90
C PHE A 781 0.77 11.78 12.48
N ASP A 782 1.58 11.18 13.36
CA ASP A 782 2.79 11.77 13.89
C ASP A 782 3.81 12.11 12.79
N ASP A 783 4.00 11.23 11.82
CA ASP A 783 4.93 11.46 10.72
C ASP A 783 4.44 12.58 9.79
N GLN A 784 3.13 12.70 9.55
CA GLN A 784 2.55 13.86 8.86
C GLN A 784 2.79 15.18 9.61
N MET A 785 2.65 15.18 10.93
CA MET A 785 2.92 16.36 11.75
C MET A 785 4.40 16.78 11.70
N LYS A 786 5.32 15.81 11.71
CA LYS A 786 6.76 16.08 11.59
C LYS A 786 7.12 16.72 10.25
N GLU A 787 6.54 16.25 9.14
CA GLU A 787 6.76 16.85 7.81
C GLU A 787 6.29 18.31 7.76
N ILE A 788 5.14 18.61 8.36
CA ILE A 788 4.60 19.96 8.44
C ILE A 788 5.52 20.85 9.28
N SER A 789 6.00 20.38 10.44
CA SER A 789 6.88 21.14 11.34
C SER A 789 8.25 21.42 10.72
N VAL A 790 8.83 20.49 9.99
CA VAL A 790 10.11 20.67 9.27
C VAL A 790 9.98 21.73 8.16
N ASN A 791 8.86 21.75 7.44
CA ASN A 791 8.60 22.74 6.39
C ASN A 791 8.33 24.13 7.00
N ALA A 792 7.60 24.23 8.10
CA ALA A 792 7.40 25.47 8.86
C ALA A 792 8.73 26.02 9.39
N HIS A 793 9.63 25.20 9.92
CA HIS A 793 10.94 25.61 10.42
C HIS A 793 11.87 26.13 9.31
N ARG A 794 11.82 25.53 8.09
CA ARG A 794 12.58 26.02 6.93
C ARG A 794 12.10 27.38 6.45
N ASN A 795 10.80 27.61 6.46
CA ASN A 795 10.21 28.90 6.07
C ASN A 795 10.51 29.98 7.11
N SER A 796 10.38 29.70 8.41
CA SER A 796 10.73 30.62 9.50
C SER A 796 12.18 31.09 9.38
N LYS A 797 13.14 30.19 9.23
CA LYS A 797 14.56 30.56 9.09
C LYS A 797 14.84 31.41 7.85
N THR A 798 14.09 31.23 6.78
CA THR A 798 14.20 32.06 5.57
C THR A 798 13.64 33.45 5.79
N ILE A 799 12.51 33.56 6.51
CA ILE A 799 11.86 34.83 6.90
C ILE A 799 12.77 35.59 7.84
N ASP A 800 13.31 34.95 8.87
CA ASP A 800 14.21 35.57 9.84
C ASP A 800 15.48 36.15 9.16
N ASN A 801 16.08 35.37 8.24
CA ASN A 801 17.25 35.81 7.51
C ASN A 801 16.94 36.98 6.54
N PHE A 802 15.76 36.95 5.89
CA PHE A 802 15.28 38.05 5.06
C PHE A 802 15.03 39.32 5.87
N ASN A 803 14.42 39.20 7.04
CA ASN A 803 14.15 40.33 7.94
C ASN A 803 15.44 40.97 8.48
N ARG A 804 16.52 40.21 8.64
CA ARG A 804 17.86 40.69 9.00
C ARG A 804 18.59 41.47 7.92
N LEU A 805 18.21 41.31 6.65
CA LEU A 805 18.78 42.10 5.58
C LEU A 805 18.46 43.60 5.81
N PRO A 806 19.39 44.54 5.54
CA PRO A 806 19.06 45.99 5.45
C PRO A 806 17.99 46.23 4.39
N ASP A 807 17.36 47.42 4.41
CA ASP A 807 16.36 47.77 3.39
C ASP A 807 17.00 47.88 1.99
N GLU A 808 18.22 48.43 1.91
CA GLU A 808 19.08 48.36 0.75
C GLU A 808 20.26 47.43 1.01
N PHE A 809 20.52 46.50 0.14
CA PHE A 809 21.52 45.45 0.35
C PHE A 809 22.19 44.97 -0.93
N THR A 810 23.35 44.38 -0.79
CA THR A 810 24.17 43.77 -1.85
C THR A 810 24.12 42.23 -1.81
N VAL A 811 24.83 41.60 -2.76
CA VAL A 811 24.97 40.14 -2.74
C VAL A 811 25.75 39.63 -1.52
N GLU A 812 26.70 40.42 -1.03
CA GLU A 812 27.49 40.10 0.17
C GLU A 812 26.63 40.07 1.43
N ASP A 813 25.68 41.01 1.57
CA ASP A 813 24.75 41.05 2.70
C ASP A 813 23.86 39.82 2.72
N VAL A 814 23.40 39.36 1.54
CA VAL A 814 22.66 38.11 1.42
C VAL A 814 23.50 36.89 1.78
N MET A 815 24.79 36.88 1.36
CA MET A 815 25.70 35.81 1.75
C MET A 815 25.88 35.74 3.26
N GLN A 816 25.99 36.89 3.92
CA GLN A 816 26.17 36.99 5.37
C GLN A 816 24.90 36.62 6.13
N CYS A 817 23.75 37.22 5.82
CA CYS A 817 22.49 37.00 6.53
C CYS A 817 21.97 35.57 6.34
N PHE A 818 22.18 34.98 5.19
CA PHE A 818 21.72 33.59 4.89
C PHE A 818 22.83 32.54 5.08
N ALA A 819 24.01 32.90 5.59
CA ALA A 819 25.18 32.04 5.75
C ALA A 819 25.50 31.25 4.47
N ILE A 820 25.56 31.94 3.33
CA ILE A 820 25.81 31.34 2.00
C ILE A 820 27.27 31.52 1.65
N GLY A 821 28.04 30.44 1.53
CA GLY A 821 29.44 30.47 1.19
C GLY A 821 29.80 30.69 -0.29
N LYS A 822 28.81 30.81 -1.19
CA LYS A 822 29.03 30.94 -2.63
C LYS A 822 28.12 31.99 -3.24
N GLU A 823 28.70 32.95 -3.91
CA GLU A 823 28.05 34.10 -4.54
C GLU A 823 26.94 33.69 -5.52
N ASN A 824 27.17 32.68 -6.37
CA ASN A 824 26.18 32.18 -7.30
C ASN A 824 24.88 31.69 -6.63
N ILE A 825 24.97 31.15 -5.41
CA ILE A 825 23.80 30.71 -4.66
C ILE A 825 23.03 31.91 -4.12
N ALA A 826 23.74 32.95 -3.64
CA ALA A 826 23.14 34.20 -3.20
C ALA A 826 22.42 34.92 -4.35
N ARG A 827 23.03 34.99 -5.53
CA ARG A 827 22.40 35.57 -6.77
C ARG A 827 21.13 34.81 -7.16
N VAL A 828 21.11 33.47 -7.09
CA VAL A 828 19.91 32.66 -7.35
C VAL A 828 18.83 32.97 -6.31
N LYS A 829 19.19 33.16 -5.04
CA LYS A 829 18.23 33.51 -3.99
C LYS A 829 17.63 34.91 -4.22
N ILE A 830 18.46 35.91 -4.55
CA ILE A 830 17.99 37.26 -4.93
C ILE A 830 17.05 37.21 -6.14
N SER A 831 17.40 36.45 -7.18
CA SER A 831 16.51 36.27 -8.36
C SER A 831 15.15 35.67 -8.00
N ARG A 832 15.07 34.78 -7.00
CA ARG A 832 13.78 34.28 -6.50
C ARG A 832 13.01 35.33 -5.73
N LEU A 833 13.68 36.10 -4.87
CA LEU A 833 13.06 37.20 -4.11
C LEU A 833 12.51 38.28 -5.04
N ILE A 834 13.22 38.59 -6.15
CA ILE A 834 12.74 39.51 -7.20
C ILE A 834 11.51 38.91 -7.91
N LYS A 835 11.57 37.63 -8.29
CA LYS A 835 10.44 36.93 -8.93
C LYS A 835 9.19 36.93 -8.05
N ASP A 836 9.38 36.82 -6.74
CA ASP A 836 8.32 36.79 -5.76
C ASP A 836 7.94 38.20 -5.26
N ASN A 837 8.46 39.29 -5.92
CA ASN A 837 8.22 40.70 -5.64
C ASN A 837 8.60 41.19 -4.24
N PHE A 838 9.44 40.51 -3.49
CA PHE A 838 9.95 40.92 -2.19
C PHE A 838 11.11 41.91 -2.27
N VAL A 839 11.80 41.96 -3.43
CA VAL A 839 13.03 42.70 -3.68
C VAL A 839 13.02 43.24 -5.09
N GLU A 840 13.54 44.45 -5.29
CA GLU A 840 13.82 45.02 -6.59
C GLU A 840 15.29 45.45 -6.74
N LYS A 841 15.80 45.48 -7.97
CA LYS A 841 17.16 45.96 -8.25
C LYS A 841 17.09 47.46 -8.48
N ILE A 842 17.73 48.28 -7.62
CA ILE A 842 17.69 49.73 -7.68
C ILE A 842 18.83 50.35 -8.49
N GLY A 843 19.94 49.63 -8.69
CA GLY A 843 21.07 50.17 -9.46
C GLY A 843 22.33 49.32 -9.39
N GLU A 844 23.37 49.86 -10.02
CA GLU A 844 24.75 49.39 -9.92
C GLU A 844 25.64 50.57 -9.56
N PHE A 845 26.37 50.45 -8.45
CA PHE A 845 27.27 51.47 -8.00
C PHE A 845 28.73 51.04 -8.16
N PRO A 846 29.64 51.96 -8.65
CA PRO A 846 31.03 51.62 -8.79
C PRO A 846 31.73 51.57 -7.44
N GLU A 847 32.36 50.43 -7.14
CA GLU A 847 33.21 50.26 -5.95
C GLU A 847 34.54 49.61 -6.38
N ASN A 848 35.67 50.25 -6.14
CA ASN A 848 37.03 49.75 -6.38
C ASN A 848 37.24 49.14 -7.80
N GLY A 849 36.67 49.77 -8.87
CA GLY A 849 36.87 49.32 -10.25
C GLY A 849 35.98 48.21 -10.75
N SER A 850 35.02 47.74 -9.91
CA SER A 850 33.96 46.83 -10.29
C SER A 850 32.58 47.45 -9.95
N SER A 851 31.55 47.08 -10.71
CA SER A 851 30.16 47.52 -10.48
C SER A 851 29.45 46.52 -9.58
N LYS A 852 28.91 46.96 -8.42
CA LYS A 852 28.13 46.16 -7.51
C LYS A 852 26.65 46.48 -7.66
N ALA A 853 25.83 45.44 -7.83
CA ALA A 853 24.39 45.55 -7.91
C ALA A 853 23.81 45.77 -6.48
N VAL A 854 22.96 46.76 -6.33
CA VAL A 854 22.24 47.05 -5.08
C VAL A 854 20.74 46.76 -5.27
N TYR A 855 20.19 46.15 -4.28
CA TYR A 855 18.79 45.69 -4.23
C TYR A 855 18.07 46.35 -3.05
N GLN A 856 16.77 46.59 -3.20
CA GLN A 856 15.92 47.19 -2.18
C GLN A 856 14.72 46.26 -1.86
N LYS A 857 14.34 46.20 -0.59
CA LYS A 857 13.10 45.55 -0.17
C LYS A 857 11.89 46.36 -0.66
N THR A 858 10.91 45.68 -1.22
CA THR A 858 9.68 46.33 -1.75
C THR A 858 8.67 46.71 -0.65
N GLY A 859 8.97 46.46 0.61
CA GLY A 859 8.04 46.62 1.72
C GLY A 859 7.00 45.52 1.88
N LEU A 860 6.98 44.55 0.98
CA LEU A 860 6.17 43.35 1.17
C LEU A 860 6.73 42.51 2.32
N ILE A 861 5.86 42.15 3.28
CA ILE A 861 6.22 41.31 4.43
C ILE A 861 6.23 39.85 3.97
N MET A 862 7.38 39.21 4.08
CA MET A 862 7.51 37.78 3.85
C MET A 862 6.88 37.05 5.06
N ARG A 863 5.77 36.37 4.83
CA ARG A 863 5.01 35.63 5.85
C ARG A 863 5.25 34.13 5.78
#